data_9e072b66e48436010a0805c1b3ec2ae9
#
_entry.id   9e072b66e48436010a0805c1b3ec2ae9
#
_cell.length_a   1.000
_cell.length_b   1.000
_cell.length_c   1.000
_cell.angle_alpha   90.00
_cell.angle_beta   90.00
_cell.angle_gamma   90.00
#
_symmetry.space_group_name_H-M   'P 1'
#
loop_
_entity.id
_entity.type
_entity.pdbx_description
1 polymer ?
#
loop_
_entity_poly.entity_id
_entity_poly.type
_entity_poly.pdbx_seq_one_letter_code
_entity_poly.pdbx_strand_id
1 'polypeptide(L)'
;MMSRKVRVGIDVGGTFTDAVVLDNETFEILEQMKIPTTHHEEEGVARGIVDILQAVLQKCGASPEDVVFIAHGTTQATNALLEGDVAPVGVVGMGTGMDGLGARGESNPGKIELAPGKLLETRHTYLDSKNLTGERIQQAVEELLSQGAEVIVASEAYGVDDPTAELNVIDAANRKGVFATGGHEISQLYGLKTRTRTAVVNASLIPKMMETANMTEKSVKDAQIASQLMIMRCDGGVMSIEEVRKRPILTMLSGLAAGVAGALMYEKISDGIFFEVGGTSVDISVIKNGKVMIQNAQVGGHRTYLQSLDVRTLGIAGGSMIRVRDRAIVDVGPRSAHIAGLAYECFARPSELEGASVSFVSPRPGDPQEYAVAVMPDGSSYSYTLAGAANLLGYVPQGDYAYAGQESAAKAWQALGMYLGVSQEEAARQVLDLAIAKTMKTVNEMIADYELDRSFITLVGGGGSGSVLVPAMAEKEHLKWKIANNAPYISTIGVALAMVKEQMERTVVNPTEEDIKRIRGDILDKIIRSGANEDTVEISIEIDAQKNVLRAIATGSTELRSKDLAQAELSEGEMLGIAAASVDAAPEQTRLNAQTGRWNLFVAEEVRKSFFGLLKKRKTSVSVLDREGVVRFKQGSAQYGLFRKKEKEGAFAEFLDDSTIYSDANATIPKVFLFYREKMLDLTGMQTKEQLMSMIELETERLEAEEEWIAVAYH
;
A
#
# COMPACT_ATOMS: atom_id res chain seq x y z
N MET A 1 -3.84 -12.43 37.21
CA MET A 1 -3.04 -12.16 35.99
C MET A 1 -3.64 -10.94 35.34
N MET A 2 -2.86 -9.92 35.00
CA MET A 2 -3.39 -8.84 34.16
C MET A 2 -3.84 -9.46 32.84
N SER A 3 -5.03 -9.12 32.35
CA SER A 3 -5.55 -9.64 31.09
C SER A 3 -4.65 -9.11 29.96
N ARG A 4 -4.19 -9.98 29.10
CA ARG A 4 -3.26 -9.67 27.99
C ARG A 4 -4.06 -9.01 26.89
N LYS A 5 -3.79 -7.75 26.59
CA LYS A 5 -4.48 -7.02 25.52
C LYS A 5 -3.96 -7.45 24.14
N VAL A 6 -4.86 -7.58 23.17
CA VAL A 6 -4.54 -8.14 21.86
C VAL A 6 -5.09 -7.29 20.71
N ARG A 7 -4.39 -7.36 19.57
CA ARG A 7 -4.81 -6.79 18.29
C ARG A 7 -5.15 -7.93 17.34
N VAL A 8 -6.23 -7.78 16.60
CA VAL A 8 -6.68 -8.78 15.63
C VAL A 8 -6.68 -8.18 14.22
N GLY A 9 -5.99 -8.84 13.31
CA GLY A 9 -6.08 -8.59 11.88
C GLY A 9 -6.78 -9.75 11.18
N ILE A 10 -7.66 -9.44 10.25
CA ILE A 10 -8.36 -10.42 9.42
C ILE A 10 -8.21 -9.98 7.95
N ASP A 11 -7.77 -10.89 7.09
CA ASP A 11 -7.69 -10.64 5.65
C ASP A 11 -8.65 -11.57 4.90
N VAL A 12 -9.63 -10.96 4.23
CA VAL A 12 -10.68 -11.69 3.51
C VAL A 12 -10.31 -11.73 2.02
N GLY A 13 -9.65 -12.81 1.64
CA GLY A 13 -9.35 -13.08 0.24
C GLY A 13 -10.46 -13.79 -0.51
N GLY A 14 -10.28 -13.97 -1.82
CA GLY A 14 -11.26 -14.68 -2.67
C GLY A 14 -11.38 -16.17 -2.37
N THR A 15 -10.35 -16.81 -1.81
CA THR A 15 -10.31 -18.26 -1.55
C THR A 15 -10.24 -18.58 -0.07
N PHE A 16 -9.45 -17.83 0.68
CA PHE A 16 -9.21 -18.03 2.11
C PHE A 16 -9.44 -16.74 2.87
N THR A 17 -9.87 -16.89 4.11
CA THR A 17 -9.88 -15.84 5.12
C THR A 17 -8.82 -16.17 6.16
N ASP A 18 -7.90 -15.26 6.36
CA ASP A 18 -6.77 -15.36 7.28
C ASP A 18 -7.00 -14.49 8.51
N ALA A 19 -6.58 -14.94 9.68
CA ALA A 19 -6.59 -14.15 10.91
C ALA A 19 -5.28 -14.29 11.67
N VAL A 20 -4.84 -13.18 12.27
CA VAL A 20 -3.68 -13.10 13.15
C VAL A 20 -4.06 -12.38 14.43
N VAL A 21 -3.63 -12.90 15.57
CA VAL A 21 -3.71 -12.24 16.87
C VAL A 21 -2.31 -11.85 17.31
N LEU A 22 -2.11 -10.58 17.56
CA LEU A 22 -0.86 -10.01 18.07
C LEU A 22 -1.04 -9.56 19.51
N ASP A 23 0.01 -9.72 20.30
CA ASP A 23 0.12 -9.00 21.55
C ASP A 23 0.14 -7.50 21.31
N ASN A 24 -0.67 -6.72 22.05
CA ASN A 24 -0.76 -5.27 21.81
C ASN A 24 0.49 -4.51 22.21
N GLU A 25 1.33 -5.08 23.10
CA GLU A 25 2.53 -4.44 23.61
C GLU A 25 3.77 -4.83 22.82
N THR A 26 3.98 -6.14 22.64
CA THR A 26 5.21 -6.66 22.01
C THR A 26 5.07 -6.85 20.50
N PHE A 27 3.85 -6.84 19.97
CA PHE A 27 3.51 -7.21 18.59
C PHE A 27 3.93 -8.63 18.19
N GLU A 28 4.22 -9.48 19.16
CA GLU A 28 4.45 -10.89 18.91
C GLU A 28 3.17 -11.58 18.44
N ILE A 29 3.31 -12.50 17.50
CA ILE A 29 2.20 -13.32 17.02
C ILE A 29 1.85 -14.34 18.11
N LEU A 30 0.62 -14.28 18.61
CA LEU A 30 0.08 -15.20 19.59
C LEU A 30 -0.57 -16.41 18.93
N GLU A 31 -1.29 -16.18 17.84
CA GLU A 31 -1.97 -17.22 17.07
C GLU A 31 -2.20 -16.71 15.64
N GLN A 32 -2.27 -17.65 14.71
CA GLN A 32 -2.62 -17.41 13.31
C GLN A 32 -3.48 -18.56 12.79
N MET A 33 -4.43 -18.23 11.92
CA MET A 33 -5.39 -19.19 11.39
C MET A 33 -5.80 -18.84 9.96
N LYS A 34 -6.13 -19.87 9.18
CA LYS A 34 -6.65 -19.76 7.82
C LYS A 34 -7.86 -20.68 7.67
N ILE A 35 -8.95 -20.15 7.12
CA ILE A 35 -10.17 -20.92 6.77
C ILE A 35 -10.60 -20.62 5.33
N PRO A 36 -11.37 -21.48 4.65
CA PRO A 36 -11.99 -21.13 3.37
C PRO A 36 -12.92 -19.95 3.52
N THR A 37 -12.94 -19.04 2.52
CA THR A 37 -13.85 -17.88 2.52
C THR A 37 -15.30 -18.30 2.26
N THR A 38 -16.22 -17.82 3.07
CA THR A 38 -17.66 -18.15 3.02
C THR A 38 -18.41 -17.20 2.07
N HIS A 39 -18.40 -17.51 0.75
CA HIS A 39 -19.12 -16.69 -0.25
C HIS A 39 -20.61 -17.06 -0.40
N HIS A 40 -20.97 -18.29 -0.06
CA HIS A 40 -22.29 -18.88 -0.35
C HIS A 40 -23.20 -19.00 0.87
N GLU A 41 -22.74 -18.56 2.02
CA GLU A 41 -23.54 -18.51 3.25
C GLU A 41 -24.54 -17.34 3.20
N GLU A 42 -25.63 -17.44 3.93
CA GLU A 42 -26.68 -16.39 4.00
C GLU A 42 -26.11 -15.05 4.48
N GLU A 43 -25.13 -15.10 5.39
CA GLU A 43 -24.41 -13.94 5.94
C GLU A 43 -23.15 -13.61 5.12
N GLY A 44 -22.91 -14.31 4.00
CA GLY A 44 -21.75 -14.10 3.14
C GLY A 44 -20.41 -14.20 3.86
N VAL A 45 -19.50 -13.30 3.54
CA VAL A 45 -18.16 -13.25 4.15
C VAL A 45 -18.17 -12.89 5.65
N ALA A 46 -19.22 -12.22 6.14
CA ALA A 46 -19.32 -11.83 7.55
C ALA A 46 -19.33 -13.05 8.48
N ARG A 47 -19.94 -14.16 8.04
CA ARG A 47 -19.92 -15.43 8.77
C ARG A 47 -18.51 -15.95 8.99
N GLY A 48 -17.69 -16.01 7.93
CA GLY A 48 -16.29 -16.45 7.99
C GLY A 48 -15.44 -15.57 8.90
N ILE A 49 -15.68 -14.26 8.91
CA ILE A 49 -15.00 -13.32 9.82
C ILE A 49 -15.27 -13.68 11.28
N VAL A 50 -16.52 -13.96 11.63
CA VAL A 50 -16.87 -14.34 13.03
C VAL A 50 -16.30 -15.69 13.41
N ASP A 51 -16.45 -16.67 12.53
CA ASP A 51 -15.97 -18.05 12.81
C ASP A 51 -14.46 -18.07 13.05
N ILE A 52 -13.69 -17.39 12.18
CA ILE A 52 -12.23 -17.34 12.36
C ILE A 52 -11.82 -16.52 13.59
N LEU A 53 -12.53 -15.41 13.85
CA LEU A 53 -12.29 -14.54 15.00
C LEU A 53 -12.48 -15.30 16.33
N GLN A 54 -13.61 -16.00 16.49
CA GLN A 54 -13.88 -16.81 17.68
C GLN A 54 -12.87 -17.94 17.84
N ALA A 55 -12.54 -18.63 16.74
CA ALA A 55 -11.60 -19.74 16.76
C ALA A 55 -10.18 -19.29 17.14
N VAL A 56 -9.70 -18.16 16.59
CA VAL A 56 -8.34 -17.67 16.87
C VAL A 56 -8.22 -17.11 18.29
N LEU A 57 -9.24 -16.42 18.81
CA LEU A 57 -9.28 -15.95 20.20
C LEU A 57 -9.31 -17.11 21.18
N GLN A 58 -10.11 -18.14 20.92
CA GLN A 58 -10.16 -19.34 21.75
C GLN A 58 -8.80 -20.05 21.81
N LYS A 59 -8.10 -20.16 20.68
CA LYS A 59 -6.79 -20.82 20.61
C LYS A 59 -5.70 -20.08 21.40
N CYS A 60 -5.67 -18.75 21.31
CA CYS A 60 -4.67 -17.96 22.07
C CYS A 60 -5.10 -17.70 23.52
N GLY A 61 -6.30 -18.11 23.92
CA GLY A 61 -6.82 -17.93 25.28
C GLY A 61 -7.20 -16.49 25.63
N ALA A 62 -7.42 -15.64 24.63
CA ALA A 62 -7.89 -14.27 24.81
C ALA A 62 -9.43 -14.22 24.84
N SER A 63 -9.97 -13.32 25.67
CA SER A 63 -11.41 -13.03 25.70
C SER A 63 -11.77 -11.89 24.74
N PRO A 64 -13.05 -11.74 24.34
CA PRO A 64 -13.50 -10.59 23.55
C PRO A 64 -13.16 -9.22 24.16
N GLU A 65 -13.12 -9.13 25.50
CA GLU A 65 -12.77 -7.91 26.25
C GLU A 65 -11.28 -7.57 26.18
N ASP A 66 -10.45 -8.52 25.76
CA ASP A 66 -9.01 -8.32 25.60
C ASP A 66 -8.67 -7.70 24.23
N VAL A 67 -9.61 -7.75 23.29
CA VAL A 67 -9.41 -7.18 21.95
C VAL A 67 -9.51 -5.66 22.03
N VAL A 68 -8.36 -4.98 21.87
CA VAL A 68 -8.27 -3.51 21.88
C VAL A 68 -8.26 -2.92 20.47
N PHE A 69 -7.95 -3.72 19.48
CA PHE A 69 -7.98 -3.34 18.07
C PHE A 69 -8.43 -4.52 17.22
N ILE A 70 -9.34 -4.26 16.30
CA ILE A 70 -9.77 -5.21 15.28
C ILE A 70 -9.89 -4.51 13.94
N ALA A 71 -9.23 -5.06 12.92
CA ALA A 71 -9.35 -4.57 11.57
C ALA A 71 -9.46 -5.72 10.56
N HIS A 72 -10.12 -5.46 9.43
CA HIS A 72 -10.11 -6.43 8.34
C HIS A 72 -9.82 -5.78 6.98
N GLY A 73 -9.09 -6.52 6.13
CA GLY A 73 -8.96 -6.29 4.70
C GLY A 73 -10.12 -6.94 3.95
N THR A 74 -10.52 -6.38 2.83
CA THR A 74 -11.61 -6.90 2.00
C THR A 74 -11.34 -6.73 0.51
N THR A 75 -11.71 -7.73 -0.28
CA THR A 75 -11.66 -7.66 -1.75
C THR A 75 -13.00 -7.26 -2.37
N GLN A 76 -14.03 -7.01 -1.58
CA GLN A 76 -15.41 -6.86 -2.08
C GLN A 76 -15.59 -5.66 -3.01
N ALA A 77 -15.07 -4.47 -2.67
CA ALA A 77 -15.16 -3.31 -3.54
C ALA A 77 -14.45 -3.54 -4.88
N THR A 78 -13.29 -4.19 -4.86
CA THR A 78 -12.55 -4.56 -6.07
C THR A 78 -13.35 -5.56 -6.92
N ASN A 79 -13.90 -6.60 -6.29
CA ASN A 79 -14.69 -7.61 -6.98
C ASN A 79 -15.97 -7.02 -7.58
N ALA A 80 -16.68 -6.16 -6.83
CA ALA A 80 -17.89 -5.48 -7.32
C ALA A 80 -17.62 -4.69 -8.61
N LEU A 81 -16.48 -3.98 -8.69
CA LEU A 81 -16.09 -3.27 -9.90
C LEU A 81 -15.70 -4.21 -11.05
N LEU A 82 -14.95 -5.27 -10.76
CA LEU A 82 -14.51 -6.24 -11.78
C LEU A 82 -15.67 -7.05 -12.36
N GLU A 83 -16.66 -7.35 -11.54
CA GLU A 83 -17.86 -8.12 -11.93
C GLU A 83 -18.95 -7.23 -12.52
N GLY A 84 -18.88 -5.91 -12.27
CA GLY A 84 -19.91 -4.95 -12.63
C GLY A 84 -21.15 -5.02 -11.72
N ASP A 85 -20.99 -5.54 -10.49
CA ASP A 85 -22.02 -5.61 -9.44
C ASP A 85 -22.07 -4.28 -8.66
N VAL A 86 -22.51 -3.24 -9.36
CA VAL A 86 -22.52 -1.85 -8.90
C VAL A 86 -23.85 -1.17 -9.23
N ALA A 87 -24.27 -0.21 -8.43
CA ALA A 87 -25.50 0.52 -8.60
C ALA A 87 -25.43 1.54 -9.75
N PRO A 88 -26.50 1.70 -10.55
CA PRO A 88 -26.64 2.77 -11.53
C PRO A 88 -26.63 4.16 -10.87
N VAL A 89 -25.85 5.10 -11.43
CA VAL A 89 -25.60 6.41 -10.81
C VAL A 89 -26.29 7.54 -11.56
N GLY A 90 -27.04 8.37 -10.84
CA GLY A 90 -27.56 9.65 -11.33
C GLY A 90 -26.62 10.79 -10.95
N VAL A 91 -26.22 11.61 -11.93
CA VAL A 91 -25.34 12.75 -11.70
C VAL A 91 -26.10 14.06 -11.90
N VAL A 92 -26.14 14.90 -10.87
CA VAL A 92 -26.56 16.28 -10.96
C VAL A 92 -25.34 17.16 -11.16
N GLY A 93 -25.05 17.50 -12.42
CA GLY A 93 -24.00 18.45 -12.76
C GLY A 93 -24.44 19.88 -12.50
N MET A 94 -23.53 20.74 -12.00
CA MET A 94 -23.82 22.12 -11.66
C MET A 94 -22.69 23.05 -12.04
N GLY A 95 -23.05 24.29 -12.39
CA GLY A 95 -22.12 25.38 -12.72
C GLY A 95 -22.86 26.56 -13.30
N THR A 96 -22.20 27.69 -13.44
CA THR A 96 -22.81 28.93 -13.94
C THR A 96 -21.89 29.69 -14.87
N GLY A 97 -22.44 30.63 -15.63
CA GLY A 97 -21.69 31.52 -16.53
C GLY A 97 -21.01 30.80 -17.70
N MET A 98 -19.89 31.35 -18.18
CA MET A 98 -19.12 30.74 -19.26
C MET A 98 -18.50 29.40 -18.88
N ASP A 99 -18.08 29.26 -17.63
CA ASP A 99 -17.55 28.00 -17.09
C ASP A 99 -18.64 26.94 -17.02
N GLY A 100 -19.89 27.33 -16.83
CA GLY A 100 -21.06 26.43 -16.82
C GLY A 100 -21.22 25.63 -18.11
N LEU A 101 -20.83 26.17 -19.27
CA LEU A 101 -20.86 25.46 -20.56
C LEU A 101 -19.89 24.27 -20.55
N GLY A 102 -18.67 24.49 -20.02
CA GLY A 102 -17.66 23.43 -19.83
C GLY A 102 -18.12 22.43 -18.79
N ALA A 103 -18.61 22.92 -17.64
CA ALA A 103 -19.05 22.11 -16.52
C ALA A 103 -20.16 21.10 -16.87
N ARG A 104 -21.09 21.45 -17.77
CA ARG A 104 -22.12 20.53 -18.26
C ARG A 104 -21.53 19.29 -18.95
N GLY A 105 -20.46 19.49 -19.75
CA GLY A 105 -19.78 18.38 -20.42
C GLY A 105 -18.88 17.58 -19.46
N GLU A 106 -18.18 18.27 -18.57
CA GLU A 106 -17.23 17.67 -17.64
C GLU A 106 -17.91 16.89 -16.50
N SER A 107 -19.08 17.34 -16.02
CA SER A 107 -19.88 16.63 -15.03
C SER A 107 -20.65 15.43 -15.61
N ASN A 108 -20.66 15.26 -16.92
CA ASN A 108 -21.24 14.09 -17.58
C ASN A 108 -20.15 13.03 -17.80
N PRO A 109 -20.00 12.01 -16.96
CA PRO A 109 -18.99 10.98 -17.12
C PRO A 109 -19.25 10.06 -18.31
N GLY A 110 -20.47 10.03 -18.83
CA GLY A 110 -20.90 9.07 -19.84
C GLY A 110 -20.84 7.63 -19.31
N LYS A 111 -20.59 6.67 -20.20
CA LYS A 111 -20.37 5.29 -19.80
C LYS A 111 -18.93 5.14 -19.27
N ILE A 112 -18.79 4.53 -18.09
CA ILE A 112 -17.48 4.22 -17.50
C ILE A 112 -17.29 2.71 -17.64
N GLU A 113 -16.27 2.28 -18.35
CA GLU A 113 -15.85 0.87 -18.34
C GLU A 113 -15.07 0.61 -17.05
N LEU A 114 -15.55 -0.32 -16.23
CA LEU A 114 -14.94 -0.70 -14.95
C LEU A 114 -13.91 -1.80 -15.13
N ALA A 115 -14.24 -2.77 -15.98
CA ALA A 115 -13.41 -3.89 -16.40
C ALA A 115 -13.81 -4.28 -17.84
N PRO A 116 -13.04 -5.10 -18.56
CA PRO A 116 -13.37 -5.50 -19.94
C PRO A 116 -14.81 -6.00 -20.08
N GLY A 117 -15.62 -5.23 -20.82
CA GLY A 117 -17.04 -5.55 -21.05
C GLY A 117 -17.98 -5.25 -19.89
N LYS A 118 -17.52 -4.65 -18.79
CA LYS A 118 -18.33 -4.25 -17.64
C LYS A 118 -18.49 -2.74 -17.60
N LEU A 119 -19.69 -2.25 -17.86
CA LEU A 119 -19.99 -0.84 -17.94
C LEU A 119 -20.80 -0.40 -16.71
N LEU A 120 -20.37 0.69 -16.09
CA LEU A 120 -21.18 1.40 -15.09
C LEU A 120 -22.19 2.29 -15.83
N GLU A 121 -23.45 2.09 -15.54
CA GLU A 121 -24.53 2.90 -16.09
C GLU A 121 -24.65 4.23 -15.34
N THR A 122 -24.64 5.32 -16.08
CA THR A 122 -24.83 6.67 -15.55
C THR A 122 -26.00 7.38 -16.21
N ARG A 123 -26.66 8.24 -15.45
CA ARG A 123 -27.66 9.20 -15.92
C ARG A 123 -27.20 10.59 -15.52
N HIS A 124 -27.50 11.60 -16.32
CA HIS A 124 -26.98 12.95 -16.06
C HIS A 124 -28.04 13.99 -16.33
N THR A 125 -28.21 14.89 -15.37
CA THR A 125 -28.95 16.15 -15.55
C THR A 125 -28.07 17.32 -15.14
N TYR A 126 -28.42 18.53 -15.59
CA TYR A 126 -27.60 19.71 -15.33
C TYR A 126 -28.42 20.89 -14.86
N LEU A 127 -27.99 21.53 -13.77
CA LEU A 127 -28.61 22.70 -13.18
C LEU A 127 -27.66 23.91 -13.24
N ASP A 128 -28.21 25.09 -13.51
CA ASP A 128 -27.47 26.34 -13.37
C ASP A 128 -27.40 26.74 -11.88
N SER A 129 -26.18 26.76 -11.31
CA SER A 129 -25.95 27.08 -9.89
C SER A 129 -26.50 28.46 -9.49
N LYS A 130 -26.54 29.43 -10.41
CA LYS A 130 -27.08 30.78 -10.14
C LYS A 130 -28.56 30.80 -9.88
N ASN A 131 -29.30 29.84 -10.44
CA ASN A 131 -30.76 29.73 -10.35
C ASN A 131 -31.22 28.49 -9.58
N LEU A 132 -30.41 28.04 -8.65
CA LEU A 132 -30.67 26.84 -7.88
C LEU A 132 -31.78 27.08 -6.84
N THR A 133 -32.87 26.33 -6.94
CA THR A 133 -33.95 26.32 -5.96
C THR A 133 -34.20 24.90 -5.47
N GLY A 134 -34.72 24.75 -4.24
CA GLY A 134 -35.03 23.42 -3.68
C GLY A 134 -35.99 22.62 -4.58
N GLU A 135 -36.91 23.27 -5.26
CA GLU A 135 -37.87 22.62 -6.18
C GLU A 135 -37.15 22.07 -7.42
N ARG A 136 -36.24 22.83 -8.02
CA ARG A 136 -35.46 22.38 -9.18
C ARG A 136 -34.54 21.23 -8.83
N ILE A 137 -33.92 21.28 -7.64
CA ILE A 137 -33.07 20.19 -7.15
C ILE A 137 -33.91 18.93 -7.00
N GLN A 138 -35.08 19.04 -6.35
CA GLN A 138 -35.95 17.91 -6.14
C GLN A 138 -36.41 17.29 -7.47
N GLN A 139 -36.82 18.12 -8.44
CA GLN A 139 -37.20 17.67 -9.78
C GLN A 139 -36.04 16.93 -10.48
N ALA A 140 -34.81 17.47 -10.41
CA ALA A 140 -33.65 16.84 -11.00
C ALA A 140 -33.34 15.46 -10.38
N VAL A 141 -33.44 15.33 -9.06
CA VAL A 141 -33.28 14.04 -8.36
C VAL A 141 -34.38 13.06 -8.77
N GLU A 142 -35.65 13.49 -8.81
CA GLU A 142 -36.80 12.66 -9.23
C GLU A 142 -36.65 12.19 -10.69
N GLU A 143 -36.22 13.05 -11.56
CA GLU A 143 -35.96 12.71 -12.96
C GLU A 143 -34.92 11.60 -13.07
N LEU A 144 -33.76 11.72 -12.39
CA LEU A 144 -32.70 10.71 -12.39
C LEU A 144 -33.17 9.37 -11.83
N LEU A 145 -33.94 9.38 -10.75
CA LEU A 145 -34.49 8.16 -10.15
C LEU A 145 -35.49 7.51 -11.11
N SER A 146 -36.32 8.28 -11.80
CA SER A 146 -37.30 7.77 -12.79
C SER A 146 -36.56 7.14 -14.02
N GLN A 147 -35.34 7.53 -14.30
CA GLN A 147 -34.47 6.96 -15.32
C GLN A 147 -33.71 5.72 -14.85
N GLY A 148 -33.95 5.26 -13.63
CA GLY A 148 -33.34 4.05 -13.05
C GLY A 148 -32.02 4.29 -12.30
N ALA A 149 -31.73 5.52 -11.88
CA ALA A 149 -30.63 5.75 -10.95
C ALA A 149 -31.00 5.24 -9.55
N GLU A 150 -30.08 4.56 -8.86
CA GLU A 150 -30.26 4.06 -7.50
C GLU A 150 -29.48 4.91 -6.48
N VAL A 151 -28.48 5.63 -6.92
CA VAL A 151 -27.64 6.52 -6.11
C VAL A 151 -27.44 7.86 -6.82
N ILE A 152 -27.20 8.94 -6.07
CA ILE A 152 -27.04 10.29 -6.63
C ILE A 152 -25.64 10.83 -6.35
N VAL A 153 -25.07 11.47 -7.35
CA VAL A 153 -23.83 12.27 -7.25
C VAL A 153 -24.14 13.72 -7.53
N ALA A 154 -23.78 14.59 -6.62
CA ALA A 154 -23.74 16.03 -6.83
C ALA A 154 -22.35 16.45 -7.30
N SER A 155 -22.26 17.21 -8.38
CA SER A 155 -20.96 17.61 -8.94
C SER A 155 -21.01 19.03 -9.49
N GLU A 156 -20.40 19.97 -8.76
CA GLU A 156 -20.32 21.37 -9.15
C GLU A 156 -18.92 21.79 -9.59
N ALA A 157 -18.82 22.71 -10.53
CA ALA A 157 -17.56 23.21 -11.08
C ALA A 157 -16.59 23.69 -9.98
N TYR A 158 -17.08 24.48 -9.03
CA TYR A 158 -16.31 25.03 -7.91
C TYR A 158 -16.80 24.51 -6.54
N GLY A 159 -17.40 23.34 -6.49
CA GLY A 159 -17.90 22.72 -5.26
C GLY A 159 -16.82 22.42 -4.22
N VAL A 160 -15.55 22.52 -4.61
CA VAL A 160 -14.41 22.41 -3.66
C VAL A 160 -14.16 23.70 -2.89
N ASP A 161 -14.59 24.86 -3.44
CA ASP A 161 -14.47 26.18 -2.79
C ASP A 161 -15.74 26.51 -1.98
N ASP A 162 -16.91 26.15 -2.53
CA ASP A 162 -18.21 26.28 -1.86
C ASP A 162 -19.08 25.05 -2.15
N PRO A 163 -19.18 24.10 -1.20
CA PRO A 163 -19.94 22.88 -1.41
C PRO A 163 -21.47 23.03 -1.23
N THR A 164 -21.97 24.24 -0.97
CA THR A 164 -23.39 24.49 -0.63
C THR A 164 -24.37 23.90 -1.65
N ALA A 165 -24.07 24.03 -2.94
CA ALA A 165 -24.92 23.49 -4.01
C ALA A 165 -24.91 21.94 -4.01
N GLU A 166 -23.74 21.32 -3.85
CA GLU A 166 -23.63 19.86 -3.75
C GLU A 166 -24.35 19.32 -2.50
N LEU A 167 -24.19 19.97 -1.33
CA LEU A 167 -24.87 19.61 -0.09
C LEU A 167 -26.39 19.68 -0.22
N ASN A 168 -26.95 20.69 -0.89
CA ASN A 168 -28.38 20.80 -1.13
C ASN A 168 -28.94 19.64 -1.96
N VAL A 169 -28.18 19.15 -2.95
CA VAL A 169 -28.56 17.97 -3.75
C VAL A 169 -28.49 16.69 -2.92
N ILE A 170 -27.43 16.53 -2.10
CA ILE A 170 -27.28 15.39 -1.19
C ILE A 170 -28.45 15.33 -0.21
N ASP A 171 -28.82 16.46 0.39
CA ASP A 171 -29.97 16.56 1.31
C ASP A 171 -31.29 16.20 0.63
N ALA A 172 -31.49 16.63 -0.61
CA ALA A 172 -32.71 16.31 -1.37
C ALA A 172 -32.83 14.80 -1.67
N ALA A 173 -31.71 14.14 -2.01
CA ALA A 173 -31.64 12.70 -2.23
C ALA A 173 -31.86 11.92 -0.91
N ASN A 174 -31.19 12.33 0.16
CA ASN A 174 -31.30 11.70 1.48
C ASN A 174 -32.75 11.76 2.03
N ARG A 175 -33.45 12.87 1.82
CA ARG A 175 -34.88 12.98 2.19
C ARG A 175 -35.80 11.99 1.47
N LYS A 176 -35.36 11.44 0.34
CA LYS A 176 -36.06 10.38 -0.40
C LYS A 176 -35.56 8.97 -0.04
N GLY A 177 -34.64 8.85 0.92
CA GLY A 177 -34.04 7.57 1.31
C GLY A 177 -33.04 7.03 0.29
N VAL A 178 -32.50 7.89 -0.57
CA VAL A 178 -31.53 7.52 -1.62
C VAL A 178 -30.14 7.96 -1.20
N PHE A 179 -29.17 7.08 -1.31
CA PHE A 179 -27.77 7.42 -1.03
C PHE A 179 -27.25 8.46 -2.00
N ALA A 180 -26.48 9.40 -1.47
CA ALA A 180 -25.87 10.46 -2.28
C ALA A 180 -24.49 10.83 -1.76
N THR A 181 -23.64 11.34 -2.65
CA THR A 181 -22.31 11.87 -2.32
C THR A 181 -21.99 13.09 -3.19
N GLY A 182 -21.14 13.97 -2.68
CA GLY A 182 -20.67 15.16 -3.40
C GLY A 182 -19.26 14.95 -3.98
N GLY A 183 -18.97 15.67 -5.06
CA GLY A 183 -17.62 15.69 -5.62
C GLY A 183 -16.60 16.19 -4.61
N HIS A 184 -16.93 17.21 -3.81
CA HIS A 184 -16.06 17.79 -2.77
C HIS A 184 -15.75 16.83 -1.62
N GLU A 185 -16.64 15.86 -1.32
CA GLU A 185 -16.41 14.86 -0.25
C GLU A 185 -15.32 13.86 -0.61
N ILE A 186 -15.17 13.58 -1.92
CA ILE A 186 -14.21 12.60 -2.43
C ILE A 186 -12.85 13.24 -2.71
N SER A 187 -12.84 14.45 -3.28
CA SER A 187 -11.60 15.19 -3.56
C SER A 187 -11.83 16.69 -3.57
N GLN A 188 -10.87 17.43 -3.01
CA GLN A 188 -10.83 18.89 -3.04
C GLN A 188 -9.88 19.43 -4.13
N LEU A 189 -9.52 18.60 -5.10
CA LEU A 189 -8.77 19.02 -6.27
C LEU A 189 -9.72 19.61 -7.34
N TYR A 190 -9.24 20.62 -8.04
CA TYR A 190 -9.91 21.08 -9.27
C TYR A 190 -9.84 19.97 -10.34
N GLY A 191 -10.51 20.19 -11.46
CA GLY A 191 -10.63 19.17 -12.49
C GLY A 191 -11.92 18.37 -12.34
N LEU A 192 -13.02 19.06 -12.63
CA LEU A 192 -14.40 18.60 -12.48
C LEU A 192 -14.62 17.18 -13.05
N LYS A 193 -14.13 16.91 -14.24
CA LYS A 193 -14.31 15.62 -14.92
C LYS A 193 -13.74 14.44 -14.10
N THR A 194 -12.52 14.57 -13.56
CA THR A 194 -11.88 13.52 -12.77
C THR A 194 -12.56 13.38 -11.40
N ARG A 195 -12.91 14.51 -10.77
CA ARG A 195 -13.62 14.54 -9.48
C ARG A 195 -14.99 13.88 -9.60
N THR A 196 -15.79 14.25 -10.62
CA THR A 196 -17.09 13.63 -10.90
C THR A 196 -16.96 12.13 -11.12
N ARG A 197 -15.99 11.70 -11.94
CA ARG A 197 -15.78 10.27 -12.17
C ARG A 197 -15.43 9.52 -10.89
N THR A 198 -14.57 10.07 -10.05
CA THR A 198 -14.22 9.46 -8.77
C THR A 198 -15.44 9.33 -7.85
N ALA A 199 -16.25 10.40 -7.77
CA ALA A 199 -17.49 10.39 -7.00
C ALA A 199 -18.52 9.39 -7.55
N VAL A 200 -18.63 9.24 -8.86
CA VAL A 200 -19.53 8.26 -9.51
C VAL A 200 -19.12 6.83 -9.20
N VAL A 201 -17.81 6.51 -9.30
CA VAL A 201 -17.34 5.16 -8.91
C VAL A 201 -17.57 4.92 -7.43
N ASN A 202 -17.30 5.90 -6.56
CA ASN A 202 -17.59 5.79 -5.14
C ASN A 202 -19.09 5.50 -4.87
N ALA A 203 -19.96 6.32 -5.46
CA ALA A 203 -21.40 6.21 -5.26
C ALA A 203 -21.93 4.85 -5.70
N SER A 204 -21.45 4.32 -6.82
CA SER A 204 -21.89 3.02 -7.35
C SER A 204 -21.60 1.85 -6.39
N LEU A 205 -20.63 1.98 -5.52
CA LEU A 205 -20.25 0.96 -4.52
C LEU A 205 -21.04 1.07 -3.22
N ILE A 206 -21.66 2.24 -2.91
CA ILE A 206 -22.29 2.49 -1.61
C ILE A 206 -23.31 1.42 -1.21
N PRO A 207 -24.32 1.06 -2.03
CA PRO A 207 -25.33 0.09 -1.62
C PRO A 207 -24.73 -1.26 -1.24
N LYS A 208 -23.84 -1.79 -2.06
CA LYS A 208 -23.17 -3.08 -1.83
C LYS A 208 -22.32 -3.08 -0.58
N MET A 209 -21.52 -2.04 -0.41
CA MET A 209 -20.63 -1.93 0.74
C MET A 209 -21.35 -1.61 2.04
N MET A 210 -22.50 -0.93 1.98
CA MET A 210 -23.38 -0.72 3.14
C MET A 210 -23.92 -2.04 3.68
N GLU A 211 -24.39 -2.92 2.80
CA GLU A 211 -24.88 -4.24 3.19
C GLU A 211 -23.80 -5.02 3.94
N THR A 212 -22.64 -5.15 3.34
CA THR A 212 -21.48 -5.85 3.95
C THR A 212 -21.04 -5.22 5.25
N ALA A 213 -20.92 -3.87 5.27
CA ALA A 213 -20.49 -3.15 6.46
C ALA A 213 -21.46 -3.41 7.64
N ASN A 214 -22.76 -3.36 7.39
CA ASN A 214 -23.77 -3.62 8.41
C ASN A 214 -23.72 -5.06 8.93
N MET A 215 -23.56 -6.04 8.04
CA MET A 215 -23.45 -7.45 8.42
C MET A 215 -22.19 -7.70 9.25
N THR A 216 -21.04 -7.20 8.83
CA THR A 216 -19.77 -7.39 9.54
C THR A 216 -19.75 -6.68 10.90
N GLU A 217 -20.25 -5.44 10.97
CA GLU A 217 -20.35 -4.71 12.25
C GLU A 217 -21.26 -5.44 13.24
N LYS A 218 -22.44 -5.89 12.78
CA LYS A 218 -23.35 -6.69 13.61
C LYS A 218 -22.65 -7.95 14.14
N SER A 219 -21.96 -8.66 13.27
CA SER A 219 -21.29 -9.91 13.60
C SER A 219 -20.16 -9.71 14.65
N VAL A 220 -19.40 -8.62 14.56
CA VAL A 220 -18.37 -8.27 15.56
C VAL A 220 -19.02 -7.90 16.92
N LYS A 221 -20.15 -7.17 16.90
CA LYS A 221 -20.92 -6.85 18.10
C LYS A 221 -21.52 -8.10 18.75
N ASP A 222 -22.06 -9.00 17.93
CA ASP A 222 -22.63 -10.28 18.42
C ASP A 222 -21.55 -11.18 19.05
N ALA A 223 -20.28 -11.06 18.60
CA ALA A 223 -19.12 -11.68 19.22
C ALA A 223 -18.65 -10.99 20.52
N GLN A 224 -19.39 -9.99 21.02
CA GLN A 224 -19.13 -9.24 22.26
C GLN A 224 -17.83 -8.44 22.26
N ILE A 225 -17.28 -8.10 21.09
CA ILE A 225 -16.11 -7.26 21.00
C ILE A 225 -16.53 -5.80 21.10
N ALA A 226 -15.97 -5.09 22.07
CA ALA A 226 -16.27 -3.68 22.33
C ALA A 226 -15.50 -2.72 21.42
N SER A 227 -14.33 -3.14 20.91
CA SER A 227 -13.50 -2.32 20.05
C SER A 227 -14.17 -2.04 18.71
N GLN A 228 -14.00 -0.81 18.23
CA GLN A 228 -14.53 -0.40 16.93
C GLN A 228 -13.88 -1.21 15.80
N LEU A 229 -14.72 -1.74 14.91
CA LEU A 229 -14.25 -2.42 13.72
C LEU A 229 -13.64 -1.40 12.74
N MET A 230 -12.39 -1.65 12.37
CA MET A 230 -11.66 -0.87 11.39
C MET A 230 -11.55 -1.63 10.06
N ILE A 231 -11.54 -0.90 8.96
CA ILE A 231 -11.45 -1.47 7.61
C ILE A 231 -10.20 -0.95 6.92
N MET A 232 -9.44 -1.86 6.31
CA MET A 232 -8.22 -1.54 5.57
C MET A 232 -8.50 -0.69 4.34
N ARG A 233 -7.66 0.31 4.09
CA ARG A 233 -7.71 1.24 2.96
C ARG A 233 -6.66 0.88 1.91
N CYS A 234 -6.90 1.37 0.69
CA CYS A 234 -5.98 1.21 -0.44
C CYS A 234 -4.62 1.94 -0.29
N ASP A 235 -4.49 2.81 0.70
CA ASP A 235 -3.25 3.55 0.99
C ASP A 235 -2.46 2.99 2.18
N GLY A 236 -2.81 1.79 2.65
CA GLY A 236 -2.13 1.10 3.75
C GLY A 236 -2.58 1.50 5.16
N GLY A 237 -3.53 2.43 5.29
CA GLY A 237 -4.16 2.78 6.55
C GLY A 237 -5.46 2.02 6.83
N VAL A 238 -6.08 2.32 7.96
CA VAL A 238 -7.44 1.88 8.29
C VAL A 238 -8.37 3.06 8.52
N MET A 239 -9.66 2.83 8.40
CA MET A 239 -10.72 3.79 8.70
C MET A 239 -11.87 3.09 9.41
N SER A 240 -12.70 3.86 10.12
CA SER A 240 -13.89 3.35 10.75
C SER A 240 -14.90 2.86 9.72
N ILE A 241 -15.79 1.97 10.16
CA ILE A 241 -16.87 1.44 9.29
C ILE A 241 -17.83 2.55 8.85
N GLU A 242 -17.99 3.61 9.64
CA GLU A 242 -18.79 4.78 9.28
C GLU A 242 -18.23 5.51 8.05
N GLU A 243 -16.89 5.59 7.96
CA GLU A 243 -16.24 6.19 6.80
C GLU A 243 -16.30 5.28 5.57
N VAL A 244 -16.32 3.96 5.75
CA VAL A 244 -16.55 3.00 4.65
C VAL A 244 -17.92 3.23 4.01
N ARG A 245 -18.95 3.49 4.82
CA ARG A 245 -20.31 3.77 4.34
C ARG A 245 -20.39 4.99 3.42
N LYS A 246 -19.51 6.00 3.64
CA LYS A 246 -19.43 7.21 2.83
C LYS A 246 -18.48 7.08 1.66
N ARG A 247 -17.32 6.45 1.90
CA ARG A 247 -16.20 6.39 0.96
C ARG A 247 -15.73 4.95 0.69
N PRO A 248 -16.62 4.05 0.24
CA PRO A 248 -16.27 2.65 0.00
C PRO A 248 -15.17 2.45 -1.04
N ILE A 249 -14.98 3.39 -1.97
CA ILE A 249 -13.90 3.35 -2.96
C ILE A 249 -12.52 3.23 -2.31
N LEU A 250 -12.34 3.74 -1.08
CA LEU A 250 -11.07 3.65 -0.34
C LEU A 250 -10.69 2.23 0.08
N THR A 251 -11.61 1.26 0.03
CA THR A 251 -11.32 -0.14 0.36
C THR A 251 -10.83 -0.95 -0.85
N MET A 252 -10.76 -0.35 -2.04
CA MET A 252 -10.23 -1.01 -3.23
C MET A 252 -8.78 -1.41 -3.00
N LEU A 253 -8.39 -2.61 -3.48
CA LEU A 253 -7.01 -3.12 -3.38
C LEU A 253 -6.44 -3.13 -1.95
N SER A 254 -7.29 -3.18 -0.92
CA SER A 254 -6.87 -3.10 0.49
C SER A 254 -6.03 -4.30 0.94
N GLY A 255 -6.22 -5.48 0.37
CA GLY A 255 -5.39 -6.67 0.66
C GLY A 255 -3.93 -6.45 0.28
N LEU A 256 -3.69 -5.91 -0.94
CA LEU A 256 -2.33 -5.57 -1.40
C LEU A 256 -1.69 -4.48 -0.52
N ALA A 257 -2.49 -3.50 -0.12
CA ALA A 257 -2.04 -2.44 0.77
C ALA A 257 -1.63 -2.97 2.15
N ALA A 258 -2.31 -3.98 2.65
CA ALA A 258 -1.99 -4.65 3.90
C ALA A 258 -0.63 -5.36 3.85
N GLY A 259 -0.32 -6.07 2.75
CA GLY A 259 0.98 -6.73 2.57
C GLY A 259 2.14 -5.75 2.65
N VAL A 260 2.02 -4.60 1.98
CA VAL A 260 3.05 -3.55 2.00
C VAL A 260 3.16 -2.91 3.40
N ALA A 261 2.02 -2.66 4.07
CA ALA A 261 2.01 -2.16 5.45
C ALA A 261 2.68 -3.14 6.41
N GLY A 262 2.45 -4.46 6.25
CA GLY A 262 3.13 -5.50 7.00
C GLY A 262 4.64 -5.50 6.77
N ALA A 263 5.08 -5.40 5.52
CA ALA A 263 6.50 -5.31 5.19
C ALA A 263 7.15 -4.06 5.82
N LEU A 264 6.49 -2.91 5.76
CA LEU A 264 7.00 -1.68 6.35
C LEU A 264 7.10 -1.76 7.87
N MET A 265 6.01 -2.17 8.53
CA MET A 265 5.88 -2.06 9.99
C MET A 265 6.47 -3.26 10.73
N TYR A 266 6.25 -4.47 10.24
CA TYR A 266 6.71 -5.71 10.87
C TYR A 266 8.16 -6.02 10.54
N GLU A 267 8.54 -5.86 9.25
CA GLU A 267 9.91 -6.10 8.79
C GLU A 267 10.82 -4.88 8.92
N LYS A 268 10.28 -3.73 9.32
CA LYS A 268 11.03 -2.48 9.55
C LYS A 268 11.87 -2.05 8.35
N ILE A 269 11.29 -2.16 7.13
CA ILE A 269 11.95 -1.78 5.88
C ILE A 269 11.83 -0.27 5.69
N SER A 270 12.96 0.42 5.48
CA SER A 270 12.95 1.85 5.14
C SER A 270 13.01 2.13 3.64
N ASP A 271 13.81 1.33 2.91
CA ASP A 271 13.95 1.45 1.45
C ASP A 271 14.05 0.06 0.83
N GLY A 272 13.14 -0.23 -0.05
CA GLY A 272 13.09 -1.55 -0.66
C GLY A 272 11.97 -1.70 -1.66
N ILE A 273 11.94 -2.87 -2.27
CA ILE A 273 10.87 -3.30 -3.15
C ILE A 273 10.27 -4.56 -2.54
N PHE A 274 8.99 -4.48 -2.22
CA PHE A 274 8.22 -5.58 -1.65
C PHE A 274 7.52 -6.35 -2.76
N PHE A 275 7.59 -7.69 -2.67
CA PHE A 275 6.98 -8.63 -3.59
C PHE A 275 6.03 -9.52 -2.79
N GLU A 276 4.74 -9.39 -3.01
CA GLU A 276 3.76 -10.34 -2.51
C GLU A 276 3.55 -11.43 -3.57
N VAL A 277 4.23 -12.55 -3.40
CA VAL A 277 4.22 -13.65 -4.38
C VAL A 277 3.22 -14.70 -3.93
N GLY A 278 2.11 -14.78 -4.64
CA GLY A 278 1.09 -15.80 -4.45
C GLY A 278 1.28 -17.05 -5.33
N GLY A 279 0.18 -17.74 -5.60
CA GLY A 279 0.14 -18.88 -6.54
C GLY A 279 -0.12 -18.46 -7.99
N THR A 280 -0.70 -17.28 -8.24
CA THR A 280 -1.16 -16.84 -9.57
C THR A 280 -0.53 -15.54 -10.05
N SER A 281 -0.17 -14.65 -9.14
CA SER A 281 0.39 -13.33 -9.43
C SER A 281 1.44 -12.92 -8.40
N VAL A 282 2.27 -11.98 -8.77
CA VAL A 282 3.13 -11.20 -7.88
C VAL A 282 2.69 -9.75 -7.93
N ASP A 283 2.54 -9.16 -6.76
CA ASP A 283 2.29 -7.74 -6.55
C ASP A 283 3.56 -7.07 -6.07
N ILE A 284 3.96 -5.99 -6.75
CA ILE A 284 5.25 -5.31 -6.55
C ILE A 284 4.98 -3.89 -6.08
N SER A 285 5.58 -3.49 -4.97
CA SER A 285 5.42 -2.17 -4.37
C SER A 285 6.74 -1.59 -3.89
N VAL A 286 6.83 -0.27 -3.81
CA VAL A 286 8.02 0.45 -3.35
C VAL A 286 7.80 1.03 -1.96
N ILE A 287 8.81 0.88 -1.11
CA ILE A 287 8.97 1.58 0.16
C ILE A 287 10.20 2.49 0.02
N LYS A 288 10.05 3.77 0.31
CA LYS A 288 11.11 4.78 0.26
C LYS A 288 11.06 5.68 1.50
N ASN A 289 12.18 5.84 2.19
CA ASN A 289 12.27 6.65 3.41
C ASN A 289 11.22 6.26 4.47
N GLY A 290 10.98 4.96 4.65
CA GLY A 290 9.98 4.46 5.60
C GLY A 290 8.53 4.79 5.24
N LYS A 291 8.25 5.18 3.99
CA LYS A 291 6.90 5.45 3.48
C LYS A 291 6.59 4.56 2.29
N VAL A 292 5.36 4.10 2.21
CA VAL A 292 4.85 3.41 1.01
C VAL A 292 4.58 4.42 -0.10
N MET A 293 4.91 4.07 -1.34
CA MET A 293 4.67 4.96 -2.47
C MET A 293 3.21 4.87 -2.93
N ILE A 294 2.60 6.02 -3.16
CA ILE A 294 1.19 6.16 -3.54
C ILE A 294 1.06 6.87 -4.89
N GLN A 295 0.00 6.54 -5.61
CA GLN A 295 -0.37 7.18 -6.87
C GLN A 295 -1.89 7.27 -7.03
N ASN A 296 -2.33 8.05 -8.00
CA ASN A 296 -3.75 8.09 -8.37
C ASN A 296 -4.17 6.77 -9.03
N ALA A 297 -5.10 6.05 -8.40
CA ALA A 297 -5.62 4.82 -8.95
C ALA A 297 -6.37 5.04 -10.27
N GLN A 298 -6.36 4.01 -11.11
CA GLN A 298 -7.14 3.96 -12.33
C GLN A 298 -8.25 2.92 -12.18
N VAL A 299 -9.45 3.25 -12.67
CA VAL A 299 -10.57 2.32 -12.77
C VAL A 299 -10.95 2.23 -14.24
N GLY A 300 -10.91 1.02 -14.81
CA GLY A 300 -11.17 0.80 -16.24
C GLY A 300 -10.27 1.64 -17.16
N GLY A 301 -9.01 1.86 -16.80
CA GLY A 301 -8.07 2.70 -17.55
C GLY A 301 -8.28 4.21 -17.38
N HIS A 302 -9.26 4.63 -16.60
CA HIS A 302 -9.55 6.04 -16.33
C HIS A 302 -8.91 6.51 -15.03
N ARG A 303 -8.20 7.63 -15.05
CA ARG A 303 -7.67 8.27 -13.85
C ARG A 303 -8.79 8.70 -12.89
N THR A 304 -8.56 8.50 -11.62
CA THR A 304 -9.39 8.98 -10.50
C THR A 304 -8.55 9.86 -9.57
N TYR A 305 -9.18 10.51 -8.61
CA TYR A 305 -8.49 11.17 -7.50
C TYR A 305 -8.37 10.27 -6.26
N LEU A 306 -8.57 8.96 -6.43
CA LEU A 306 -8.31 7.99 -5.39
C LEU A 306 -6.80 7.78 -5.25
N GLN A 307 -6.25 8.17 -4.12
CA GLN A 307 -4.86 7.85 -3.76
C GLN A 307 -4.77 6.40 -3.27
N SER A 308 -4.04 5.58 -3.95
CA SER A 308 -3.79 4.18 -3.59
C SER A 308 -2.31 3.88 -3.63
N LEU A 309 -1.89 2.79 -3.01
CA LEU A 309 -0.52 2.32 -3.19
C LEU A 309 -0.21 2.11 -4.68
N ASP A 310 1.02 2.45 -5.10
CA ASP A 310 1.53 2.01 -6.40
C ASP A 310 1.88 0.52 -6.30
N VAL A 311 0.94 -0.29 -6.73
CA VAL A 311 1.10 -1.74 -6.82
C VAL A 311 1.06 -2.15 -8.28
N ARG A 312 2.11 -2.84 -8.74
CA ARG A 312 2.20 -3.36 -10.11
C ARG A 312 2.10 -4.87 -10.08
N THR A 313 1.03 -5.39 -10.66
CA THR A 313 0.73 -6.83 -10.67
C THR A 313 1.24 -7.49 -11.94
N LEU A 314 1.93 -8.61 -11.81
CA LEU A 314 2.34 -9.47 -12.90
C LEU A 314 1.76 -10.87 -12.74
N GLY A 315 1.36 -11.49 -13.85
CA GLY A 315 0.91 -12.90 -13.90
C GLY A 315 2.09 -13.89 -13.80
N ILE A 316 2.95 -13.67 -12.82
CA ILE A 316 4.12 -14.51 -12.49
C ILE A 316 4.07 -14.82 -11.02
N ALA A 317 4.09 -16.09 -10.64
CA ALA A 317 4.02 -16.52 -9.24
C ALA A 317 4.50 -17.97 -9.09
N GLY A 318 4.43 -18.51 -7.88
CA GLY A 318 4.85 -19.89 -7.62
C GLY A 318 4.20 -20.92 -8.54
N GLY A 319 2.91 -20.77 -8.80
CA GLY A 319 2.15 -21.70 -9.68
C GLY A 319 2.18 -21.37 -11.16
N SER A 320 2.96 -20.40 -11.62
CA SER A 320 3.03 -20.04 -13.03
C SER A 320 3.45 -21.22 -13.90
N MET A 321 2.63 -21.51 -14.89
CA MET A 321 2.85 -22.59 -15.85
C MET A 321 3.88 -22.17 -16.91
N ILE A 322 4.60 -23.15 -17.42
CA ILE A 322 5.69 -22.97 -18.38
C ILE A 322 5.14 -23.16 -19.78
N ARG A 323 5.41 -22.22 -20.67
CA ARG A 323 5.05 -22.33 -22.09
C ARG A 323 6.23 -22.81 -22.90
N VAL A 324 5.97 -23.82 -23.70
CA VAL A 324 6.97 -24.45 -24.58
C VAL A 324 6.43 -24.49 -26.00
N ARG A 325 7.25 -24.07 -26.95
CA ARG A 325 6.98 -24.13 -28.39
C ARG A 325 8.24 -24.58 -29.09
N ASP A 326 8.11 -25.49 -30.07
CA ASP A 326 9.22 -25.99 -30.89
C ASP A 326 10.44 -26.45 -30.07
N ARG A 327 10.17 -27.17 -28.96
CA ARG A 327 11.17 -27.67 -28.00
C ARG A 327 12.01 -26.56 -27.33
N ALA A 328 11.45 -25.35 -27.22
CA ALA A 328 12.06 -24.25 -26.51
C ALA A 328 11.08 -23.66 -25.49
N ILE A 329 11.58 -23.28 -24.31
CA ILE A 329 10.81 -22.53 -23.33
C ILE A 329 10.64 -21.11 -23.87
N VAL A 330 9.40 -20.69 -24.13
CA VAL A 330 9.11 -19.38 -24.74
C VAL A 330 8.55 -18.39 -23.75
N ASP A 331 7.94 -18.85 -22.64
CA ASP A 331 7.34 -17.97 -21.66
C ASP A 331 7.08 -18.68 -20.31
N VAL A 332 6.82 -17.88 -19.25
CA VAL A 332 6.38 -18.30 -17.92
C VAL A 332 5.15 -17.47 -17.55
N GLY A 333 4.07 -18.13 -17.17
CA GLY A 333 2.77 -17.50 -16.99
C GLY A 333 2.12 -17.08 -18.34
N PRO A 334 1.12 -16.18 -18.34
CA PRO A 334 0.41 -15.67 -17.17
C PRO A 334 -0.58 -16.67 -16.55
N ARG A 335 -0.72 -17.87 -17.10
CA ARG A 335 -1.57 -18.91 -16.53
C ARG A 335 -0.83 -19.65 -15.42
N SER A 336 -1.59 -20.06 -14.40
CA SER A 336 -1.08 -20.84 -13.26
C SER A 336 -1.74 -22.23 -13.24
N ALA A 337 -1.11 -23.16 -12.56
CA ALA A 337 -1.62 -24.49 -12.32
C ALA A 337 -3.01 -24.46 -11.66
N HIS A 338 -3.23 -23.52 -10.73
CA HIS A 338 -4.53 -23.31 -10.07
C HIS A 338 -5.64 -22.98 -11.10
N ILE A 339 -5.37 -22.06 -12.03
CA ILE A 339 -6.32 -21.70 -13.10
C ILE A 339 -6.62 -22.90 -14.01
N ALA A 340 -5.62 -23.76 -14.23
CA ALA A 340 -5.76 -24.97 -15.02
C ALA A 340 -6.43 -26.14 -14.26
N GLY A 341 -6.67 -25.99 -12.95
CA GLY A 341 -7.18 -27.07 -12.09
C GLY A 341 -6.18 -28.22 -11.89
N LEU A 342 -4.87 -27.93 -11.97
CA LEU A 342 -3.80 -28.91 -11.88
C LEU A 342 -3.00 -28.76 -10.58
N ALA A 343 -2.54 -29.88 -10.03
CA ALA A 343 -1.57 -29.88 -8.94
C ALA A 343 -0.16 -29.52 -9.46
N TYR A 344 0.68 -29.00 -8.56
CA TYR A 344 2.08 -28.71 -8.86
C TYR A 344 2.89 -30.02 -8.80
N GLU A 345 3.76 -30.22 -9.76
CA GLU A 345 4.63 -31.38 -9.86
C GLU A 345 5.57 -31.54 -8.65
N CYS A 346 6.05 -30.41 -8.09
CA CYS A 346 7.00 -30.45 -6.98
C CYS A 346 6.38 -30.88 -5.63
N PHE A 347 5.07 -30.74 -5.46
CA PHE A 347 4.36 -31.19 -4.27
C PHE A 347 3.79 -32.61 -4.37
N ALA A 348 3.89 -33.26 -5.54
CA ALA A 348 3.53 -34.67 -5.71
C ALA A 348 4.55 -35.56 -4.98
N ARG A 349 4.15 -36.76 -4.61
CA ARG A 349 5.10 -37.75 -4.07
C ARG A 349 6.01 -38.23 -5.20
N PRO A 350 7.32 -38.48 -4.95
CA PRO A 350 8.23 -38.96 -6.00
C PRO A 350 7.72 -40.21 -6.74
N SER A 351 7.04 -41.12 -6.04
CA SER A 351 6.45 -42.34 -6.62
C SER A 351 5.28 -42.06 -7.58
N GLU A 352 4.60 -40.92 -7.42
CA GLU A 352 3.50 -40.51 -8.31
C GLU A 352 4.00 -39.94 -9.63
N LEU A 353 5.28 -39.61 -9.73
CA LEU A 353 5.92 -39.00 -10.90
C LEU A 353 6.76 -40.01 -11.74
N GLU A 354 6.68 -41.30 -11.40
CA GLU A 354 7.40 -42.33 -12.15
C GLU A 354 6.79 -42.56 -13.54
N GLY A 355 7.65 -42.52 -14.56
CA GLY A 355 7.21 -42.69 -15.95
C GLY A 355 6.54 -41.45 -16.54
N ALA A 356 6.77 -40.28 -15.97
CA ALA A 356 6.25 -39.02 -16.49
C ALA A 356 6.63 -38.79 -17.94
N SER A 357 5.66 -38.34 -18.74
CA SER A 357 5.86 -37.85 -20.11
C SER A 357 5.37 -36.40 -20.22
N VAL A 358 5.93 -35.64 -21.18
CA VAL A 358 5.52 -34.26 -21.40
C VAL A 358 4.34 -34.20 -22.36
N SER A 359 3.32 -33.44 -21.99
CA SER A 359 2.21 -33.05 -22.84
C SER A 359 1.91 -31.58 -22.73
N PHE A 360 0.97 -31.06 -23.50
CA PHE A 360 0.64 -29.63 -23.55
C PHE A 360 -0.86 -29.43 -23.44
N VAL A 361 -1.28 -28.43 -22.68
CA VAL A 361 -2.69 -28.09 -22.44
C VAL A 361 -2.97 -26.63 -22.76
N SER A 362 -4.25 -26.30 -22.96
CA SER A 362 -4.80 -24.94 -22.97
C SER A 362 -5.51 -24.72 -21.64
N PRO A 363 -4.98 -23.92 -20.69
CA PRO A 363 -5.58 -23.77 -19.37
C PRO A 363 -6.99 -23.18 -19.38
N ARG A 364 -7.31 -22.37 -20.39
CA ARG A 364 -8.65 -21.80 -20.64
C ARG A 364 -9.00 -21.86 -22.11
N PRO A 365 -10.30 -21.84 -22.46
CA PRO A 365 -10.73 -21.70 -23.84
C PRO A 365 -10.08 -20.45 -24.48
N GLY A 366 -9.43 -20.65 -25.65
CA GLY A 366 -8.73 -19.62 -26.38
C GLY A 366 -7.24 -19.45 -26.02
N ASP A 367 -6.74 -20.10 -24.97
CA ASP A 367 -5.30 -20.15 -24.72
C ASP A 367 -4.59 -21.08 -25.72
N PRO A 368 -3.31 -20.80 -26.04
CA PRO A 368 -2.53 -21.72 -26.88
C PRO A 368 -2.27 -23.06 -26.16
N GLN A 369 -2.23 -24.15 -26.91
CA GLN A 369 -1.88 -25.46 -26.39
C GLN A 369 -0.36 -25.61 -26.27
N GLU A 370 0.23 -24.77 -25.43
CA GLU A 370 1.68 -24.65 -25.23
C GLU A 370 2.11 -24.83 -23.77
N TYR A 371 1.15 -24.96 -22.85
CA TYR A 371 1.45 -25.05 -21.41
C TYR A 371 1.83 -26.48 -21.05
N ALA A 372 3.07 -26.67 -20.65
CA ALA A 372 3.65 -27.97 -20.37
C ALA A 372 3.08 -28.58 -19.08
N VAL A 373 2.75 -29.87 -19.18
CA VAL A 373 2.29 -30.72 -18.08
C VAL A 373 3.03 -32.06 -18.08
N ALA A 374 3.27 -32.61 -16.91
CA ALA A 374 3.74 -33.98 -16.74
C ALA A 374 2.52 -34.89 -16.70
N VAL A 375 2.44 -35.84 -17.63
CA VAL A 375 1.36 -36.83 -17.69
C VAL A 375 1.91 -38.20 -17.28
N MET A 376 1.22 -38.82 -16.34
CA MET A 376 1.58 -40.12 -15.77
C MET A 376 0.98 -41.28 -16.57
N PRO A 377 1.52 -42.49 -16.42
CA PRO A 377 0.97 -43.70 -17.10
C PRO A 377 -0.49 -43.99 -16.72
N ASP A 378 -0.97 -43.58 -15.57
CA ASP A 378 -2.34 -43.72 -15.10
C ASP A 378 -3.31 -42.65 -15.63
N GLY A 379 -2.77 -41.65 -16.38
CA GLY A 379 -3.53 -40.53 -16.95
C GLY A 379 -3.63 -39.31 -16.02
N SER A 380 -3.11 -39.36 -14.81
CA SER A 380 -3.01 -38.17 -13.93
C SER A 380 -2.02 -37.16 -14.52
N SER A 381 -2.24 -35.88 -14.22
CA SER A 381 -1.43 -34.81 -14.78
C SER A 381 -1.04 -33.78 -13.70
N TYR A 382 0.20 -33.31 -13.79
CA TYR A 382 0.76 -32.28 -12.94
C TYR A 382 1.30 -31.12 -13.79
N SER A 383 1.15 -29.92 -13.31
CA SER A 383 1.70 -28.74 -14.00
C SER A 383 3.18 -28.58 -13.68
N TYR A 384 4.02 -28.35 -14.69
CA TYR A 384 5.34 -27.75 -14.46
C TYR A 384 5.17 -26.32 -14.03
N THR A 385 5.84 -25.92 -12.94
CA THR A 385 5.63 -24.64 -12.26
C THR A 385 6.92 -23.90 -11.97
N LEU A 386 6.82 -22.58 -11.76
CA LEU A 386 7.96 -21.78 -11.29
C LEU A 386 8.45 -22.27 -9.91
N ALA A 387 7.51 -22.70 -9.03
CA ALA A 387 7.87 -23.29 -7.74
C ALA A 387 8.70 -24.57 -7.90
N GLY A 388 8.37 -25.41 -8.87
CA GLY A 388 9.16 -26.60 -9.19
C GLY A 388 10.56 -26.26 -9.65
N ALA A 389 10.71 -25.26 -10.53
CA ALA A 389 12.03 -24.80 -10.97
C ALA A 389 12.88 -24.29 -9.79
N ALA A 390 12.30 -23.48 -8.91
CA ALA A 390 13.01 -22.89 -7.76
C ALA A 390 13.41 -23.97 -6.73
N ASN A 391 12.51 -24.95 -6.45
CA ASN A 391 12.81 -26.06 -5.56
C ASN A 391 13.90 -26.98 -6.14
N LEU A 392 13.85 -27.29 -7.42
CA LEU A 392 14.86 -28.10 -8.11
C LEU A 392 16.25 -27.46 -8.01
N LEU A 393 16.34 -26.15 -8.15
CA LEU A 393 17.61 -25.39 -8.08
C LEU A 393 18.02 -25.03 -6.64
N GLY A 394 17.23 -25.37 -5.62
CA GLY A 394 17.56 -25.18 -4.20
C GLY A 394 17.38 -23.77 -3.68
N TYR A 395 16.62 -22.91 -4.36
CA TYR A 395 16.33 -21.54 -3.89
C TYR A 395 15.34 -21.49 -2.73
N VAL A 396 14.46 -22.47 -2.60
CA VAL A 396 13.46 -22.54 -1.54
C VAL A 396 14.03 -23.29 -0.34
N PRO A 397 14.23 -22.64 0.83
CA PRO A 397 14.82 -23.27 1.98
C PRO A 397 13.85 -24.26 2.67
N GLN A 398 14.40 -25.28 3.34
CA GLN A 398 13.62 -26.20 4.15
C GLN A 398 12.86 -25.46 5.26
N GLY A 399 11.58 -25.75 5.42
CA GLY A 399 10.70 -25.07 6.38
C GLY A 399 9.95 -23.86 5.82
N ASP A 400 10.28 -23.42 4.60
CA ASP A 400 9.50 -22.41 3.90
C ASP A 400 8.14 -22.99 3.43
N TYR A 401 7.12 -22.13 3.33
CA TYR A 401 5.77 -22.53 2.89
C TYR A 401 5.76 -23.14 1.48
N ALA A 402 6.61 -22.63 0.58
CA ALA A 402 6.74 -23.11 -0.78
C ALA A 402 7.74 -24.28 -0.92
N TYR A 403 8.31 -24.77 0.20
CA TYR A 403 9.28 -25.85 0.14
C TYR A 403 8.65 -27.15 -0.31
N ALA A 404 9.23 -27.73 -1.36
CA ALA A 404 8.99 -29.09 -1.82
C ALA A 404 10.33 -29.82 -1.91
N GLY A 405 10.35 -31.10 -1.63
CA GLY A 405 11.57 -31.89 -1.78
C GLY A 405 12.09 -31.82 -3.21
N GLN A 406 13.40 -31.69 -3.40
CA GLN A 406 14.03 -31.64 -4.73
C GLN A 406 13.75 -32.90 -5.55
N GLU A 407 13.53 -34.05 -4.89
CA GLU A 407 13.34 -35.33 -5.55
C GLU A 407 12.11 -35.36 -6.48
N SER A 408 10.97 -34.82 -6.02
CA SER A 408 9.75 -34.75 -6.85
C SER A 408 9.93 -33.84 -8.05
N ALA A 409 10.48 -32.65 -7.82
CA ALA A 409 10.81 -31.74 -8.89
C ALA A 409 11.79 -32.38 -9.89
N ALA A 410 12.87 -33.00 -9.43
CA ALA A 410 13.85 -33.66 -10.28
C ALA A 410 13.22 -34.76 -11.19
N LYS A 411 12.37 -35.61 -10.61
CA LYS A 411 11.69 -36.66 -11.41
C LYS A 411 10.82 -36.09 -12.52
N ALA A 412 9.97 -35.11 -12.21
CA ALA A 412 9.12 -34.50 -13.23
C ALA A 412 9.96 -33.73 -14.28
N TRP A 413 10.93 -32.94 -13.86
CA TRP A 413 11.74 -32.10 -14.73
C TRP A 413 12.70 -32.90 -15.62
N GLN A 414 13.06 -34.12 -15.24
CA GLN A 414 13.82 -35.03 -16.10
C GLN A 414 13.10 -35.24 -17.44
N ALA A 415 11.79 -35.47 -17.44
CA ALA A 415 11.00 -35.66 -18.66
C ALA A 415 10.98 -34.35 -19.50
N LEU A 416 10.81 -33.21 -18.87
CA LEU A 416 10.83 -31.92 -19.57
C LEU A 416 12.23 -31.61 -20.16
N GLY A 417 13.29 -31.87 -19.42
CA GLY A 417 14.69 -31.69 -19.89
C GLY A 417 14.97 -32.57 -21.12
N MET A 418 14.57 -33.86 -21.08
CA MET A 418 14.68 -34.77 -22.24
C MET A 418 13.90 -34.27 -23.46
N TYR A 419 12.68 -33.75 -23.24
CA TYR A 419 11.87 -33.19 -24.33
C TYR A 419 12.54 -31.98 -24.97
N LEU A 420 13.13 -31.09 -24.15
CA LEU A 420 13.82 -29.86 -24.58
C LEU A 420 15.24 -30.15 -25.15
N GLY A 421 15.82 -31.33 -24.84
CA GLY A 421 17.20 -31.66 -25.20
C GLY A 421 18.26 -31.01 -24.31
N VAL A 422 17.93 -30.68 -23.08
CA VAL A 422 18.83 -30.08 -22.06
C VAL A 422 18.72 -30.85 -20.74
N SER A 423 19.59 -30.53 -19.75
CA SER A 423 19.41 -31.08 -18.41
C SER A 423 18.19 -30.49 -17.71
N GLN A 424 17.67 -31.15 -16.68
CA GLN A 424 16.54 -30.66 -15.88
C GLN A 424 16.88 -29.34 -15.18
N GLU A 425 18.12 -29.20 -14.69
CA GLU A 425 18.59 -27.99 -14.04
C GLU A 425 18.70 -26.81 -15.02
N GLU A 426 19.15 -27.11 -16.26
CA GLU A 426 19.22 -26.08 -17.30
C GLU A 426 17.82 -25.62 -17.72
N ALA A 427 16.87 -26.54 -17.87
CA ALA A 427 15.48 -26.20 -18.14
C ALA A 427 14.87 -25.34 -17.02
N ALA A 428 15.10 -25.71 -15.75
CA ALA A 428 14.67 -24.92 -14.58
C ALA A 428 15.30 -23.53 -14.55
N ARG A 429 16.58 -23.42 -14.88
CA ARG A 429 17.31 -22.13 -14.94
C ARG A 429 16.72 -21.22 -16.00
N GLN A 430 16.44 -21.74 -17.20
CA GLN A 430 15.81 -20.96 -18.27
C GLN A 430 14.43 -20.42 -17.84
N VAL A 431 13.65 -21.20 -17.11
CA VAL A 431 12.34 -20.78 -16.58
C VAL A 431 12.49 -19.64 -15.58
N LEU A 432 13.40 -19.79 -14.61
CA LEU A 432 13.70 -18.73 -13.62
C LEU A 432 14.23 -17.47 -14.31
N ASP A 433 15.12 -17.60 -15.27
CA ASP A 433 15.68 -16.47 -16.00
C ASP A 433 14.62 -15.66 -16.75
N LEU A 434 13.66 -16.33 -17.37
CA LEU A 434 12.53 -15.67 -18.03
C LEU A 434 11.61 -14.96 -17.02
N ALA A 435 11.29 -15.62 -15.90
CA ALA A 435 10.46 -15.02 -14.86
C ALA A 435 11.15 -13.78 -14.25
N ILE A 436 12.45 -13.87 -13.95
CA ILE A 436 13.26 -12.77 -13.44
C ILE A 436 13.30 -11.62 -14.45
N ALA A 437 13.59 -11.88 -15.72
CA ALA A 437 13.68 -10.84 -16.75
C ALA A 437 12.36 -10.04 -16.88
N LYS A 438 11.22 -10.74 -16.84
CA LYS A 438 9.90 -10.11 -16.87
C LYS A 438 9.65 -9.26 -15.62
N THR A 439 9.97 -9.78 -14.46
CA THR A 439 9.77 -9.08 -13.17
C THR A 439 10.69 -7.87 -13.06
N MET A 440 11.96 -8.03 -13.44
CA MET A 440 12.95 -6.96 -13.40
C MET A 440 12.65 -5.79 -14.33
N LYS A 441 11.92 -6.01 -15.41
CA LYS A 441 11.43 -4.91 -16.24
C LYS A 441 10.57 -3.94 -15.41
N THR A 442 9.58 -4.46 -14.69
CA THR A 442 8.72 -3.66 -13.80
C THR A 442 9.51 -3.06 -12.63
N VAL A 443 10.42 -3.83 -12.03
CA VAL A 443 11.27 -3.36 -10.94
C VAL A 443 12.14 -2.16 -11.39
N ASN A 444 12.77 -2.24 -12.57
CA ASN A 444 13.59 -1.16 -13.10
C ASN A 444 12.77 0.09 -13.46
N GLU A 445 11.54 -0.07 -13.94
CA GLU A 445 10.60 1.03 -14.15
C GLU A 445 10.29 1.72 -12.81
N MET A 446 9.99 0.95 -11.75
CA MET A 446 9.72 1.52 -10.41
C MET A 446 10.96 2.18 -9.79
N ILE A 447 12.16 1.61 -9.97
CA ILE A 447 13.42 2.24 -9.53
C ILE A 447 13.61 3.60 -10.19
N ALA A 448 13.31 3.71 -11.50
CA ALA A 448 13.41 4.96 -12.24
C ALA A 448 12.33 5.96 -11.84
N ASP A 449 11.07 5.52 -11.72
CA ASP A 449 9.92 6.37 -11.38
C ASP A 449 10.07 7.03 -9.99
N TYR A 450 10.68 6.30 -9.05
CA TYR A 450 10.87 6.76 -7.67
C TYR A 450 12.31 7.21 -7.36
N GLU A 451 13.19 7.24 -8.35
CA GLU A 451 14.59 7.66 -8.20
C GLU A 451 15.28 6.92 -7.04
N LEU A 452 15.16 5.58 -7.03
CA LEU A 452 15.74 4.76 -5.96
C LEU A 452 17.24 4.53 -6.21
N ASP A 453 18.06 4.62 -5.16
CA ASP A 453 19.46 4.23 -5.23
C ASP A 453 19.60 2.70 -5.09
N ARG A 454 20.00 2.03 -6.17
CA ARG A 454 20.15 0.56 -6.19
C ARG A 454 21.05 0.01 -5.08
N SER A 455 22.03 0.79 -4.60
CA SER A 455 22.94 0.36 -3.54
C SER A 455 22.25 0.19 -2.18
N PHE A 456 21.11 0.85 -1.98
CA PHE A 456 20.35 0.80 -0.73
C PHE A 456 19.07 -0.03 -0.80
N ILE A 457 18.69 -0.52 -1.99
CA ILE A 457 17.47 -1.30 -2.16
C ILE A 457 17.64 -2.70 -1.54
N THR A 458 16.64 -3.11 -0.78
CA THR A 458 16.45 -4.49 -0.35
C THR A 458 15.20 -5.06 -1.03
N LEU A 459 15.32 -6.22 -1.69
CA LEU A 459 14.18 -6.96 -2.20
C LEU A 459 13.56 -7.76 -1.05
N VAL A 460 12.26 -7.63 -0.82
CA VAL A 460 11.56 -8.28 0.28
C VAL A 460 10.47 -9.18 -0.26
N GLY A 461 10.61 -10.49 -0.05
CA GLY A 461 9.61 -11.47 -0.45
C GLY A 461 8.58 -11.71 0.65
N GLY A 462 7.30 -11.55 0.33
CA GLY A 462 6.14 -11.92 1.12
C GLY A 462 5.23 -12.87 0.33
N GLY A 463 4.13 -13.26 0.95
CA GLY A 463 3.21 -14.25 0.39
C GLY A 463 3.75 -15.68 0.46
N GLY A 464 2.92 -16.63 0.06
CA GLY A 464 3.26 -18.07 0.18
C GLY A 464 4.37 -18.55 -0.76
N SER A 465 4.82 -17.74 -1.73
CA SER A 465 5.82 -18.11 -2.73
C SER A 465 6.95 -17.08 -2.88
N GLY A 466 7.17 -16.22 -1.87
CA GLY A 466 8.22 -15.20 -1.91
C GLY A 466 9.61 -15.78 -2.17
N SER A 467 9.92 -16.91 -1.55
CA SER A 467 11.19 -17.64 -1.71
C SER A 467 11.40 -18.29 -3.10
N VAL A 468 10.34 -18.44 -3.89
CA VAL A 468 10.42 -19.00 -5.24
C VAL A 468 11.10 -18.04 -6.23
N LEU A 469 10.91 -16.73 -6.05
CA LEU A 469 11.34 -15.72 -7.03
C LEU A 469 12.43 -14.78 -6.49
N VAL A 470 12.26 -14.26 -5.28
CA VAL A 470 13.07 -13.15 -4.76
C VAL A 470 14.55 -13.50 -4.57
N PRO A 471 14.94 -14.66 -3.99
CA PRO A 471 16.35 -15.01 -3.82
C PRO A 471 17.09 -15.13 -5.16
N ALA A 472 16.52 -15.87 -6.11
CA ALA A 472 17.10 -16.07 -7.44
C ALA A 472 17.27 -14.75 -8.21
N MET A 473 16.26 -13.86 -8.11
CA MET A 473 16.30 -12.53 -8.72
C MET A 473 17.37 -11.65 -8.09
N ALA A 474 17.46 -11.63 -6.77
CA ALA A 474 18.44 -10.84 -6.04
C ALA A 474 19.89 -11.29 -6.32
N GLU A 475 20.12 -12.60 -6.36
CA GLU A 475 21.42 -13.17 -6.74
C GLU A 475 21.85 -12.71 -8.14
N LYS A 476 20.96 -12.83 -9.13
CA LYS A 476 21.22 -12.44 -10.52
C LYS A 476 21.49 -10.94 -10.68
N GLU A 477 20.79 -10.10 -9.93
CA GLU A 477 20.84 -8.64 -10.00
C GLU A 477 21.83 -8.01 -9.00
N HIS A 478 22.51 -8.83 -8.20
CA HIS A 478 23.44 -8.40 -7.14
C HIS A 478 22.78 -7.42 -6.14
N LEU A 479 21.54 -7.69 -5.73
CA LEU A 479 20.77 -6.89 -4.78
C LEU A 479 20.69 -7.59 -3.42
N LYS A 480 20.49 -6.80 -2.36
CA LYS A 480 20.17 -7.33 -1.03
C LYS A 480 18.74 -7.89 -1.05
N TRP A 481 18.52 -8.94 -0.27
CA TRP A 481 17.19 -9.51 -0.16
C TRP A 481 16.92 -10.12 1.20
N LYS A 482 15.64 -10.28 1.51
CA LYS A 482 15.14 -11.12 2.60
C LYS A 482 13.76 -11.64 2.28
N ILE A 483 13.38 -12.75 2.91
CA ILE A 483 11.98 -13.20 2.96
C ILE A 483 11.41 -12.70 4.28
N ALA A 484 10.21 -12.13 4.24
CA ALA A 484 9.53 -11.63 5.41
C ALA A 484 9.27 -12.76 6.42
N ASN A 485 9.45 -12.48 7.70
CA ASN A 485 9.05 -13.42 8.74
C ASN A 485 7.53 -13.62 8.65
N ASN A 486 7.08 -14.86 8.76
CA ASN A 486 5.68 -15.22 8.56
C ASN A 486 5.11 -14.74 7.19
N ALA A 487 5.92 -14.81 6.15
CA ALA A 487 5.59 -14.33 4.80
C ALA A 487 4.17 -14.71 4.31
N PRO A 488 3.62 -15.91 4.55
CA PRO A 488 2.26 -16.27 4.16
C PRO A 488 1.14 -15.46 4.84
N TYR A 489 1.44 -14.80 5.96
CA TYR A 489 0.49 -14.01 6.76
C TYR A 489 0.84 -12.53 6.80
N ILE A 490 1.79 -12.06 5.99
CA ILE A 490 2.31 -10.69 6.06
C ILE A 490 1.22 -9.63 5.84
N SER A 491 0.25 -9.88 4.96
CA SER A 491 -0.90 -9.01 4.74
C SER A 491 -1.81 -8.96 5.98
N THR A 492 -2.11 -10.10 6.58
CA THR A 492 -2.93 -10.17 7.79
C THR A 492 -2.23 -9.49 8.99
N ILE A 493 -0.90 -9.64 9.11
CA ILE A 493 -0.08 -8.92 10.09
C ILE A 493 -0.16 -7.41 9.83
N GLY A 494 -0.07 -6.99 8.57
CA GLY A 494 -0.21 -5.60 8.18
C GLY A 494 -1.57 -5.01 8.55
N VAL A 495 -2.66 -5.77 8.41
CA VAL A 495 -3.99 -5.37 8.88
C VAL A 495 -4.00 -5.16 10.40
N ALA A 496 -3.41 -6.08 11.18
CA ALA A 496 -3.36 -5.99 12.64
C ALA A 496 -2.53 -4.80 13.16
N LEU A 497 -1.50 -4.41 12.40
CA LEU A 497 -0.59 -3.30 12.74
C LEU A 497 -1.02 -1.95 12.17
N ALA A 498 -1.98 -1.91 11.24
CA ALA A 498 -2.36 -0.70 10.53
C ALA A 498 -2.83 0.42 11.47
N MET A 499 -2.55 1.65 11.07
CA MET A 499 -2.94 2.86 11.78
C MET A 499 -4.09 3.55 11.04
N VAL A 500 -4.89 4.34 11.77
CA VAL A 500 -5.84 5.24 11.14
C VAL A 500 -5.08 6.21 10.27
N LYS A 501 -5.51 6.40 9.03
CA LYS A 501 -4.86 7.29 8.09
C LYS A 501 -5.90 8.12 7.34
N GLU A 502 -5.64 9.39 7.20
CA GLU A 502 -6.38 10.29 6.33
C GLU A 502 -5.44 11.11 5.47
N GLN A 503 -5.92 11.45 4.30
CA GLN A 503 -5.22 12.32 3.37
C GLN A 503 -6.18 13.35 2.79
N MET A 504 -5.66 14.56 2.59
CA MET A 504 -6.39 15.67 1.98
C MET A 504 -5.47 16.40 1.01
N GLU A 505 -5.97 16.68 -0.17
CA GLU A 505 -5.26 17.46 -1.18
C GLU A 505 -6.11 18.64 -1.61
N ARG A 506 -5.49 19.80 -1.77
CA ARG A 506 -6.11 21.01 -2.31
C ARG A 506 -5.28 21.59 -3.43
N THR A 507 -5.93 22.13 -4.43
CA THR A 507 -5.23 22.93 -5.44
C THR A 507 -5.05 24.35 -4.89
N VAL A 508 -3.80 24.72 -4.60
CA VAL A 508 -3.45 26.04 -4.08
C VAL A 508 -2.18 26.53 -4.78
N VAL A 509 -2.26 27.69 -5.44
CA VAL A 509 -1.09 28.32 -6.07
C VAL A 509 -0.33 29.10 -5.01
N ASN A 510 0.95 28.80 -4.81
CA ASN A 510 1.81 29.43 -3.81
C ASN A 510 1.16 29.44 -2.41
N PRO A 511 1.00 28.28 -1.75
CA PRO A 511 0.32 28.17 -0.46
C PRO A 511 0.89 29.14 0.58
N THR A 512 0.00 29.85 1.25
CA THR A 512 0.33 30.74 2.37
C THR A 512 0.34 29.95 3.69
N GLU A 513 0.85 30.56 4.76
CA GLU A 513 0.80 29.99 6.11
C GLU A 513 -0.66 29.72 6.55
N GLU A 514 -1.60 30.59 6.14
CA GLU A 514 -3.02 30.41 6.47
C GLU A 514 -3.61 29.18 5.74
N ASP A 515 -3.24 28.94 4.50
CA ASP A 515 -3.66 27.75 3.76
C ASP A 515 -3.15 26.47 4.42
N ILE A 516 -1.91 26.49 4.91
CA ILE A 516 -1.28 25.38 5.62
C ILE A 516 -1.99 25.13 6.97
N LYS A 517 -2.27 26.18 7.75
CA LYS A 517 -3.00 26.07 9.02
C LYS A 517 -4.41 25.51 8.80
N ARG A 518 -5.08 25.94 7.74
CA ARG A 518 -6.43 25.49 7.39
C ARG A 518 -6.45 24.00 7.04
N ILE A 519 -5.61 23.55 6.09
CA ILE A 519 -5.58 22.14 5.70
C ILE A 519 -5.18 21.24 6.86
N ARG A 520 -4.30 21.72 7.76
CA ARG A 520 -3.91 21.00 8.97
C ARG A 520 -5.06 20.83 9.95
N GLY A 521 -5.86 21.87 10.19
CA GLY A 521 -7.07 21.78 11.03
C GLY A 521 -8.08 20.81 10.44
N ASP A 522 -8.35 20.93 9.15
CA ASP A 522 -9.33 20.09 8.48
C ASP A 522 -8.94 18.60 8.44
N ILE A 523 -7.64 18.28 8.26
CA ILE A 523 -7.18 16.89 8.28
C ILE A 523 -7.20 16.31 9.70
N LEU A 524 -6.92 17.11 10.72
CA LEU A 524 -7.03 16.70 12.12
C LEU A 524 -8.46 16.32 12.46
N ASP A 525 -9.42 17.18 12.15
CA ASP A 525 -10.84 16.88 12.35
C ASP A 525 -11.29 15.62 11.59
N LYS A 526 -10.75 15.43 10.40
CA LYS A 526 -11.08 14.29 9.55
C LYS A 526 -10.55 12.98 10.12
N ILE A 527 -9.30 12.94 10.58
CA ILE A 527 -8.71 11.70 11.12
C ILE A 527 -9.32 11.31 12.46
N ILE A 528 -9.72 12.28 13.31
CA ILE A 528 -10.45 12.01 14.54
C ILE A 528 -11.80 11.36 14.22
N ARG A 529 -12.55 11.88 13.24
CA ARG A 529 -13.78 11.25 12.76
C ARG A 529 -13.59 9.85 12.20
N SER A 530 -12.44 9.58 11.60
CA SER A 530 -12.06 8.24 11.09
C SER A 530 -11.66 7.27 12.19
N GLY A 531 -11.63 7.68 13.46
CA GLY A 531 -11.43 6.81 14.63
C GLY A 531 -10.08 6.95 15.32
N ALA A 532 -9.24 7.92 14.95
CA ALA A 532 -7.98 8.16 15.65
C ALA A 532 -8.19 8.90 16.98
N ASN A 533 -7.36 8.55 17.97
CA ASN A 533 -7.23 9.33 19.19
C ASN A 533 -6.36 10.58 18.90
N GLU A 534 -6.86 11.77 19.22
CA GLU A 534 -6.22 13.06 18.93
C GLU A 534 -4.76 13.13 19.41
N ASP A 535 -4.48 12.61 20.61
CA ASP A 535 -3.14 12.65 21.22
C ASP A 535 -2.10 11.80 20.47
N THR A 536 -2.55 10.92 19.57
CA THR A 536 -1.68 10.04 18.77
C THR A 536 -1.46 10.55 17.35
N VAL A 537 -2.16 11.64 16.96
CA VAL A 537 -2.17 12.09 15.57
C VAL A 537 -0.86 12.80 15.19
N GLU A 538 -0.26 12.31 14.14
CA GLU A 538 0.87 12.95 13.45
C GLU A 538 0.40 13.46 12.09
N ILE A 539 0.75 14.71 11.75
CA ILE A 539 0.37 15.33 10.48
C ILE A 539 1.62 15.75 9.73
N SER A 540 1.73 15.36 8.47
CA SER A 540 2.74 15.85 7.54
C SER A 540 2.10 16.69 6.44
N ILE A 541 2.80 17.75 6.01
CA ILE A 541 2.37 18.66 4.94
C ILE A 541 3.37 18.57 3.80
N GLU A 542 2.86 18.41 2.60
CA GLU A 542 3.65 18.37 1.35
C GLU A 542 3.13 19.44 0.38
N ILE A 543 4.05 20.11 -0.32
CA ILE A 543 3.72 21.09 -1.36
C ILE A 543 4.30 20.60 -2.68
N ASP A 544 3.43 20.31 -3.66
CA ASP A 544 3.81 20.05 -5.05
C ASP A 544 3.58 21.32 -5.88
N ALA A 545 4.62 22.14 -5.98
CA ALA A 545 4.52 23.41 -6.70
C ALA A 545 4.33 23.24 -8.22
N GLN A 546 4.74 22.11 -8.80
CA GLN A 546 4.55 21.83 -10.23
C GLN A 546 3.07 21.58 -10.56
N LYS A 547 2.36 20.95 -9.62
CA LYS A 547 0.94 20.64 -9.77
C LYS A 547 0.03 21.64 -9.04
N ASN A 548 0.61 22.60 -8.30
CA ASN A 548 -0.11 23.50 -7.40
C ASN A 548 -0.97 22.72 -6.39
N VAL A 549 -0.42 21.67 -5.79
CA VAL A 549 -1.12 20.82 -4.82
C VAL A 549 -0.50 20.99 -3.44
N LEU A 550 -1.33 21.38 -2.49
CA LEU A 550 -1.05 21.32 -1.06
C LEU A 550 -1.67 20.04 -0.51
N ARG A 551 -0.85 19.14 0.06
CA ARG A 551 -1.27 17.86 0.60
C ARG A 551 -1.02 17.80 2.10
N ALA A 552 -2.00 17.31 2.86
CA ALA A 552 -1.86 16.95 4.25
C ALA A 552 -2.10 15.44 4.40
N ILE A 553 -1.26 14.76 5.16
CA ILE A 553 -1.37 13.35 5.51
C ILE A 553 -1.37 13.28 7.03
N ALA A 554 -2.38 12.65 7.61
CA ALA A 554 -2.48 12.39 9.02
C ALA A 554 -2.49 10.88 9.30
N THR A 555 -1.77 10.46 10.32
CA THR A 555 -1.76 9.09 10.85
C THR A 555 -1.97 9.12 12.35
N GLY A 556 -2.68 8.14 12.89
CA GLY A 556 -2.94 8.06 14.33
C GLY A 556 -3.38 6.67 14.76
N SER A 557 -3.31 6.41 16.05
CA SER A 557 -3.77 5.17 16.67
C SER A 557 -5.20 5.35 17.19
N THR A 558 -5.96 4.25 17.27
CA THR A 558 -7.30 4.26 17.87
C THR A 558 -7.25 4.37 19.40
N GLU A 559 -6.10 4.09 20.00
CA GLU A 559 -5.89 4.11 21.45
C GLU A 559 -4.67 4.94 21.84
N LEU A 560 -4.72 5.52 23.04
CA LEU A 560 -3.53 6.01 23.71
C LEU A 560 -2.60 4.81 23.97
N ARG A 561 -1.52 4.72 23.23
CA ARG A 561 -0.42 3.84 23.63
C ARG A 561 0.16 4.43 24.92
N SER A 562 0.24 3.63 25.97
CA SER A 562 1.02 4.05 27.13
C SER A 562 2.44 4.34 26.64
N LYS A 563 2.96 5.56 26.89
CA LYS A 563 4.32 5.95 26.51
C LYS A 563 5.42 5.08 27.14
N ASP A 564 5.04 4.21 28.04
CA ASP A 564 5.91 3.27 28.78
C ASP A 564 6.05 1.89 28.15
N LEU A 565 5.58 1.70 26.91
CA LEU A 565 5.87 0.47 26.17
C LEU A 565 7.30 0.52 25.65
N ALA A 566 8.21 0.23 26.58
CA ALA A 566 9.57 -0.11 26.30
C ALA A 566 9.61 -1.42 25.49
N GLN A 567 9.48 -1.33 24.17
CA GLN A 567 10.28 -2.22 23.35
C GLN A 567 11.71 -1.98 23.84
N ALA A 568 12.42 -3.02 24.22
CA ALA A 568 13.75 -2.89 24.80
C ALA A 568 14.57 -1.95 23.91
N GLU A 569 14.96 -0.79 24.47
CA GLU A 569 15.84 0.13 23.75
C GLU A 569 17.06 -0.67 23.34
N LEU A 570 17.40 -0.66 22.06
CA LEU A 570 18.60 -1.31 21.59
C LEU A 570 19.83 -0.61 22.16
N SER A 571 20.85 -1.37 22.48
CA SER A 571 22.14 -0.78 22.86
C SER A 571 22.72 0.04 21.72
N GLU A 572 23.54 1.05 22.03
CA GLU A 572 24.22 1.86 21.03
C GLU A 572 25.02 0.99 20.04
N GLY A 573 25.62 -0.10 20.49
CA GLY A 573 26.36 -1.01 19.64
C GLY A 573 25.48 -1.76 18.63
N GLU A 574 24.28 -2.18 19.04
CA GLU A 574 23.30 -2.82 18.16
C GLU A 574 22.76 -1.80 17.14
N MET A 575 22.41 -0.60 17.58
CA MET A 575 21.96 0.48 16.70
C MET A 575 23.05 0.88 15.71
N LEU A 576 24.32 0.95 16.13
CA LEU A 576 25.45 1.24 15.26
C LEU A 576 25.60 0.16 14.17
N GLY A 577 25.44 -1.11 14.52
CA GLY A 577 25.44 -2.21 13.55
C GLY A 577 24.34 -2.07 12.50
N ILE A 578 23.13 -1.73 12.92
CA ILE A 578 21.98 -1.49 12.03
C ILE A 578 22.23 -0.27 11.15
N ALA A 579 22.70 0.84 11.73
CA ALA A 579 22.99 2.06 11.00
C ALA A 579 24.07 1.83 9.93
N ALA A 580 25.16 1.17 10.26
CA ALA A 580 26.24 0.82 9.35
C ALA A 580 25.73 -0.04 8.18
N ALA A 581 24.99 -1.10 8.49
CA ALA A 581 24.38 -1.98 7.49
C ALA A 581 23.41 -1.25 6.57
N SER A 582 22.67 -0.25 7.08
CA SER A 582 21.66 0.50 6.33
C SER A 582 22.29 1.34 5.20
N VAL A 583 23.51 1.81 5.37
CA VAL A 583 24.25 2.65 4.42
C VAL A 583 25.46 1.95 3.78
N ASP A 584 25.51 0.62 3.93
CA ASP A 584 26.57 -0.24 3.35
C ASP A 584 27.99 0.15 3.80
N ALA A 585 28.12 0.54 5.06
CA ALA A 585 29.38 0.94 5.67
C ALA A 585 29.86 -0.11 6.70
N ALA A 586 31.16 -0.10 7.00
CA ALA A 586 31.68 -0.89 8.10
C ALA A 586 31.31 -0.26 9.45
N PRO A 587 31.01 -1.06 10.49
CA PRO A 587 30.72 -0.53 11.83
C PRO A 587 31.81 0.40 12.37
N GLU A 588 33.09 0.12 12.08
CA GLU A 588 34.24 0.93 12.51
C GLU A 588 34.32 2.31 11.81
N GLN A 589 33.60 2.47 10.69
CA GLN A 589 33.50 3.72 9.93
C GLN A 589 32.24 4.51 10.29
N THR A 590 31.38 3.96 11.16
CA THR A 590 30.11 4.52 11.56
C THR A 590 30.18 4.97 13.01
N ARG A 591 29.62 6.14 13.31
CA ARG A 591 29.60 6.69 14.66
C ARG A 591 28.26 7.39 14.96
N LEU A 592 27.82 7.33 16.20
CA LEU A 592 26.76 8.18 16.70
C LEU A 592 27.26 9.63 16.72
N ASN A 593 26.53 10.53 16.08
CA ASN A 593 26.90 11.94 15.97
C ASN A 593 25.97 12.88 16.75
N ALA A 594 24.68 12.62 16.74
CA ALA A 594 23.68 13.39 17.48
C ALA A 594 22.55 12.50 18.00
N GLN A 595 21.99 12.91 19.11
CA GLN A 595 20.86 12.19 19.73
C GLN A 595 19.86 13.21 20.29
N THR A 596 18.57 13.00 20.03
CA THR A 596 17.50 13.75 20.66
C THR A 596 16.41 12.77 21.08
N GLY A 597 15.78 12.95 22.22
CA GLY A 597 14.64 12.18 22.64
C GLY A 597 14.61 10.74 22.05
N ARG A 598 13.84 10.52 21.01
CA ARG A 598 13.69 9.24 20.31
C ARG A 598 14.77 8.96 19.24
N TRP A 599 15.47 9.99 18.75
CA TRP A 599 16.22 9.91 17.50
C TRP A 599 17.73 9.81 17.71
N ASN A 600 18.37 8.92 16.93
CA ASN A 600 19.81 8.71 16.93
C ASN A 600 20.33 8.90 15.50
N LEU A 601 21.18 9.92 15.29
CA LEU A 601 21.84 10.19 14.01
C LEU A 601 23.20 9.51 13.99
N PHE A 602 23.36 8.56 13.09
CA PHE A 602 24.63 7.90 12.81
C PHE A 602 25.22 8.43 11.51
N VAL A 603 26.54 8.56 11.49
CA VAL A 603 27.29 9.07 10.34
C VAL A 603 28.36 8.06 9.97
N ALA A 604 28.38 7.66 8.71
CA ALA A 604 29.39 6.80 8.13
C ALA A 604 30.24 7.60 7.15
N GLU A 605 31.56 7.53 7.31
CA GLU A 605 32.55 8.20 6.44
C GLU A 605 33.33 7.16 5.63
N GLU A 606 33.09 7.09 4.32
CA GLU A 606 33.84 6.24 3.40
C GLU A 606 34.87 7.08 2.60
N VAL A 607 36.10 6.65 2.60
CA VAL A 607 37.15 7.24 1.77
C VAL A 607 37.34 6.40 0.53
N ARG A 608 36.70 6.77 -0.58
CA ARG A 608 36.94 6.13 -1.89
C ARG A 608 38.22 6.68 -2.55
N LYS A 609 39.14 5.80 -2.84
CA LYS A 609 40.32 6.11 -3.65
C LYS A 609 39.96 5.92 -5.12
N SER A 610 39.97 7.01 -5.89
CA SER A 610 39.71 7.03 -7.33
C SER A 610 41.00 7.33 -8.09
N PHE A 611 41.13 6.85 -9.33
CA PHE A 611 42.22 7.11 -10.22
C PHE A 611 43.61 6.73 -9.66
N PHE A 612 43.91 5.42 -9.51
CA PHE A 612 45.18 4.90 -8.99
C PHE A 612 45.60 5.42 -7.61
N GLY A 613 44.62 5.84 -6.75
CA GLY A 613 44.90 6.30 -5.40
C GLY A 613 45.28 7.78 -5.26
N LEU A 614 45.25 8.55 -6.35
CA LEU A 614 45.65 9.97 -6.39
C LEU A 614 44.53 10.94 -5.97
N LEU A 615 43.23 10.53 -6.05
CA LEU A 615 42.09 11.32 -5.59
C LEU A 615 41.35 10.58 -4.46
N LYS A 616 41.35 11.18 -3.30
CA LYS A 616 40.52 10.72 -2.15
C LYS A 616 39.22 11.50 -2.17
N LYS A 617 38.09 10.85 -2.50
CA LYS A 617 36.76 11.42 -2.35
C LYS A 617 36.15 10.88 -1.05
N ARG A 618 35.84 11.75 -0.11
CA ARG A 618 35.06 11.37 1.10
C ARG A 618 33.59 11.34 0.71
N LYS A 619 32.93 10.25 1.02
CA LYS A 619 31.46 10.12 0.95
C LYS A 619 30.96 10.02 2.38
N THR A 620 30.12 10.97 2.79
CA THR A 620 29.47 10.95 4.09
C THR A 620 28.04 10.43 3.89
N SER A 621 27.69 9.35 4.58
CA SER A 621 26.31 8.83 4.58
C SER A 621 25.75 8.99 5.97
N VAL A 622 24.49 9.38 6.06
CA VAL A 622 23.75 9.54 7.32
C VAL A 622 22.64 8.52 7.43
N SER A 623 22.39 8.04 8.65
CA SER A 623 21.29 7.18 8.99
C SER A 623 20.66 7.66 10.31
N VAL A 624 19.35 7.87 10.32
CA VAL A 624 18.60 8.24 11.53
C VAL A 624 17.74 7.08 11.95
N LEU A 625 17.98 6.58 13.16
CA LEU A 625 17.25 5.48 13.78
C LEU A 625 16.41 6.00 14.95
N ASP A 626 15.26 5.37 15.16
CA ASP A 626 14.55 5.51 16.44
C ASP A 626 15.19 4.62 17.52
N ARG A 627 14.72 4.74 18.78
CA ARG A 627 15.24 3.96 19.92
C ARG A 627 15.04 2.46 19.75
N GLU A 628 14.05 2.06 18.96
CA GLU A 628 13.76 0.65 18.65
C GLU A 628 14.62 0.10 17.51
N GLY A 629 15.58 0.90 17.00
CA GLY A 629 16.50 0.51 15.93
C GLY A 629 15.88 0.51 14.53
N VAL A 630 14.70 1.12 14.35
CA VAL A 630 14.12 1.26 13.00
C VAL A 630 14.84 2.38 12.27
N VAL A 631 15.36 2.09 11.10
CA VAL A 631 15.93 3.12 10.21
C VAL A 631 14.78 3.93 9.63
N ARG A 632 14.65 5.18 10.07
CA ARG A 632 13.59 6.10 9.61
C ARG A 632 14.03 6.96 8.44
N PHE A 633 15.33 7.20 8.34
CA PHE A 633 15.91 7.99 7.27
C PHE A 633 17.34 7.52 6.99
N LYS A 634 17.73 7.50 5.73
CA LYS A 634 19.12 7.30 5.31
C LYS A 634 19.39 8.07 4.02
N GLN A 635 20.57 8.66 3.93
CA GLN A 635 20.96 9.44 2.74
C GLN A 635 22.47 9.48 2.60
N GLY A 636 22.94 9.30 1.36
CA GLY A 636 24.34 9.56 0.99
C GLY A 636 24.58 11.03 0.65
N SER A 637 25.72 11.56 1.05
CA SER A 637 26.11 12.94 0.75
C SER A 637 25.19 14.00 1.35
N ALA A 638 24.73 13.79 2.59
CA ALA A 638 23.90 14.73 3.33
C ALA A 638 24.73 15.60 4.29
N GLN A 639 24.28 16.83 4.51
CA GLN A 639 24.69 17.68 5.62
C GLN A 639 23.76 17.43 6.81
N TYR A 640 24.25 17.65 8.02
CA TYR A 640 23.51 17.39 9.23
C TYR A 640 23.96 18.27 10.38
N GLY A 641 23.10 18.49 11.35
CA GLY A 641 23.42 19.25 12.57
C GLY A 641 22.42 19.00 13.68
N LEU A 642 22.84 19.32 14.91
CA LEU A 642 22.00 19.37 16.10
C LEU A 642 21.81 20.84 16.46
N PHE A 643 20.56 21.27 16.57
CA PHE A 643 20.18 22.66 16.83
C PHE A 643 19.16 22.75 17.96
N ARG A 644 19.08 23.91 18.62
CA ARG A 644 18.03 24.25 19.57
C ARG A 644 17.02 25.20 18.95
N LYS A 645 15.79 25.20 19.46
CA LYS A 645 14.75 26.11 18.96
C LYS A 645 15.21 27.56 18.94
N LYS A 646 15.88 28.02 19.99
CA LYS A 646 16.44 29.39 20.08
C LYS A 646 17.49 29.74 19.02
N GLU A 647 18.10 28.74 18.40
CA GLU A 647 19.15 28.89 17.36
C GLU A 647 18.56 28.93 15.94
N LYS A 648 17.22 28.86 15.80
CA LYS A 648 16.51 28.80 14.53
C LYS A 648 16.88 29.94 13.57
N GLU A 649 16.90 31.18 14.05
CA GLU A 649 17.23 32.36 13.24
C GLU A 649 18.73 32.64 13.15
N GLY A 650 19.56 31.92 13.89
CA GLY A 650 21.02 31.98 13.90
C GLY A 650 21.65 30.77 13.18
N ALA A 651 22.27 29.89 13.98
CA ALA A 651 23.06 28.77 13.47
C ALA A 651 22.28 27.83 12.52
N PHE A 652 20.97 27.64 12.75
CA PHE A 652 20.17 26.82 11.84
C PHE A 652 19.88 27.54 10.51
N ALA A 653 19.61 28.84 10.52
CA ALA A 653 19.42 29.60 9.28
C ALA A 653 20.71 29.66 8.45
N GLU A 654 21.89 29.74 9.10
CA GLU A 654 23.21 29.65 8.47
C GLU A 654 23.46 28.27 7.89
N PHE A 655 23.11 27.19 8.59
CA PHE A 655 23.17 25.82 8.09
C PHE A 655 22.36 25.64 6.81
N LEU A 656 21.16 26.25 6.71
CA LEU A 656 20.34 26.21 5.49
C LEU A 656 20.98 26.97 4.34
N ASP A 657 21.59 28.14 4.62
CA ASP A 657 22.30 28.94 3.62
C ASP A 657 23.54 28.20 3.07
N ASP A 658 24.31 27.57 3.96
CA ASP A 658 25.47 26.75 3.60
C ASP A 658 25.09 25.50 2.82
N SER A 659 23.89 24.99 3.05
CA SER A 659 23.34 23.83 2.32
C SER A 659 22.67 24.23 1.00
N THR A 660 22.44 25.52 0.74
CA THR A 660 21.80 26.01 -0.48
C THR A 660 22.79 26.09 -1.62
N ILE A 661 22.43 25.55 -2.78
CA ILE A 661 23.24 25.66 -4.00
C ILE A 661 22.82 26.91 -4.77
N TYR A 662 23.78 27.84 -4.91
CA TYR A 662 23.60 29.06 -5.71
C TYR A 662 24.16 28.86 -7.12
N SER A 663 23.35 29.15 -8.15
CA SER A 663 23.75 29.20 -9.55
C SER A 663 23.48 30.59 -10.11
N ASP A 664 24.03 30.91 -11.28
CA ASP A 664 23.89 32.24 -11.90
C ASP A 664 22.45 32.68 -12.15
N ALA A 665 21.48 31.75 -12.13
CA ALA A 665 20.09 32.03 -12.41
C ALA A 665 19.14 31.75 -11.23
N ASN A 666 19.48 30.84 -10.31
CA ASN A 666 18.58 30.37 -9.26
C ASN A 666 19.32 29.91 -7.99
N ALA A 667 18.68 30.02 -6.82
CA ALA A 667 19.05 29.37 -5.59
C ALA A 667 18.22 28.07 -5.45
N THR A 668 18.88 26.93 -5.29
CA THR A 668 18.21 25.64 -5.02
C THR A 668 18.38 25.35 -3.54
N ILE A 669 17.30 25.43 -2.78
CA ILE A 669 17.32 25.08 -1.37
C ILE A 669 17.45 23.55 -1.19
N PRO A 670 18.06 23.07 -0.11
CA PRO A 670 18.14 21.66 0.17
C PRO A 670 16.79 21.06 0.54
N LYS A 671 16.64 19.76 0.30
CA LYS A 671 15.60 18.93 0.91
C LYS A 671 15.96 18.74 2.38
N VAL A 672 15.02 19.02 3.29
CA VAL A 672 15.29 19.04 4.74
C VAL A 672 14.36 18.10 5.48
N PHE A 673 14.93 17.36 6.43
CA PHE A 673 14.22 16.61 7.47
C PHE A 673 14.62 17.14 8.84
N LEU A 674 13.63 17.24 9.74
CA LEU A 674 13.88 17.52 11.17
C LEU A 674 13.38 16.36 12.03
N PHE A 675 14.14 16.04 13.07
CA PHE A 675 13.82 14.98 14.02
C PHE A 675 13.86 15.55 15.44
N TYR A 676 12.72 15.56 16.11
CA TYR A 676 12.60 16.11 17.47
C TYR A 676 11.49 15.38 18.23
N ARG A 677 11.60 15.27 19.54
CA ARG A 677 10.69 14.49 20.39
C ARG A 677 10.40 13.12 19.75
N GLU A 678 9.12 12.86 19.45
CA GLU A 678 8.66 11.64 18.76
C GLU A 678 8.41 11.87 17.26
N LYS A 679 8.68 13.09 16.73
CA LYS A 679 8.29 13.50 15.38
C LYS A 679 9.46 13.50 14.40
N MET A 680 9.18 13.04 13.18
CA MET A 680 9.99 13.25 11.99
C MET A 680 9.22 14.20 11.06
N LEU A 681 9.77 15.39 10.84
CA LEU A 681 9.17 16.41 9.98
C LEU A 681 9.85 16.38 8.60
N ASP A 682 9.07 16.09 7.57
CA ASP A 682 9.51 16.07 6.17
C ASP A 682 9.19 17.41 5.50
N LEU A 683 10.24 18.17 5.20
CA LEU A 683 10.16 19.51 4.58
C LEU A 683 10.65 19.50 3.13
N THR A 684 10.78 18.32 2.52
CA THR A 684 11.33 18.18 1.15
C THR A 684 10.46 18.80 0.06
N GLY A 685 9.19 19.07 0.35
CA GLY A 685 8.26 19.76 -0.55
C GLY A 685 8.38 21.27 -0.59
N MET A 686 9.13 21.89 0.35
CA MET A 686 9.29 23.35 0.39
C MET A 686 10.15 23.83 -0.79
N GLN A 687 9.76 24.94 -1.39
CA GLN A 687 10.41 25.51 -2.57
C GLN A 687 11.25 26.76 -2.25
N THR A 688 10.96 27.41 -1.13
CA THR A 688 11.69 28.61 -0.69
C THR A 688 12.11 28.49 0.78
N LYS A 689 13.16 29.21 1.15
CA LYS A 689 13.64 29.27 2.54
C LYS A 689 12.55 29.83 3.47
N GLU A 690 11.76 30.80 3.00
CA GLU A 690 10.66 31.39 3.75
C GLU A 690 9.59 30.35 4.09
N GLN A 691 9.15 29.54 3.11
CA GLN A 691 8.21 28.45 3.33
C GLN A 691 8.75 27.44 4.34
N LEU A 692 10.04 27.06 4.19
CA LEU A 692 10.70 26.12 5.08
C LEU A 692 10.75 26.65 6.52
N MET A 693 11.20 27.90 6.71
CA MET A 693 11.28 28.53 8.04
C MET A 693 9.90 28.72 8.68
N SER A 694 8.89 29.07 7.89
CA SER A 694 7.51 29.20 8.36
C SER A 694 6.91 27.88 8.82
N MET A 695 7.18 26.79 8.10
CA MET A 695 6.76 25.44 8.51
C MET A 695 7.46 25.01 9.80
N ILE A 696 8.75 25.28 9.92
CA ILE A 696 9.49 24.97 11.15
C ILE A 696 8.93 25.75 12.33
N GLU A 697 8.63 27.03 12.15
CA GLU A 697 8.00 27.85 13.22
C GLU A 697 6.69 27.24 13.69
N LEU A 698 5.81 26.91 12.74
CA LEU A 698 4.50 26.34 13.02
C LEU A 698 4.61 25.00 13.77
N GLU A 699 5.48 24.10 13.30
CA GLU A 699 5.63 22.76 13.87
C GLU A 699 6.36 22.77 15.22
N THR A 700 7.23 23.76 15.42
CA THR A 700 8.03 23.89 16.65
C THR A 700 7.47 24.95 17.62
N GLU A 701 6.30 25.53 17.35
CA GLU A 701 5.68 26.58 18.18
C GLU A 701 5.59 26.16 19.66
N ARG A 702 5.21 24.92 19.93
CA ARG A 702 5.03 24.34 21.28
C ARG A 702 6.32 23.80 21.89
N LEU A 703 7.48 23.91 21.22
CA LEU A 703 8.76 23.50 21.78
C LEU A 703 9.30 24.61 22.72
N GLU A 704 10.03 24.17 23.73
CA GLU A 704 10.78 25.09 24.60
C GLU A 704 12.05 25.59 23.89
N ALA A 705 12.56 26.75 24.29
CA ALA A 705 13.71 27.42 23.65
C ALA A 705 14.98 26.54 23.61
N GLU A 706 15.18 25.71 24.65
CA GLU A 706 16.35 24.84 24.81
C GLU A 706 16.12 23.43 24.16
N GLU A 707 14.94 23.17 23.63
CA GLU A 707 14.64 21.87 23.06
C GLU A 707 15.39 21.68 21.73
N GLU A 708 15.96 20.49 21.58
CA GLU A 708 16.87 20.15 20.49
C GLU A 708 16.16 19.39 19.36
N TRP A 709 16.61 19.65 18.14
CA TRP A 709 16.28 18.85 16.96
C TRP A 709 17.50 18.50 16.15
N ILE A 710 17.47 17.33 15.52
CA ILE A 710 18.43 16.94 14.48
C ILE A 710 17.89 17.42 13.14
N ALA A 711 18.73 18.11 12.36
CA ALA A 711 18.43 18.46 10.97
C ALA A 711 19.31 17.66 10.02
N VAL A 712 18.71 17.19 8.90
CA VAL A 712 19.44 16.59 7.78
C VAL A 712 19.02 17.29 6.51
N ALA A 713 20.01 17.76 5.73
CA ALA A 713 19.82 18.50 4.48
C ALA A 713 20.57 17.80 3.33
N TYR A 714 19.93 17.70 2.15
CA TYR A 714 20.54 17.07 0.96
C TYR A 714 19.91 17.60 -0.35
N HIS A 715 20.52 17.31 -1.50
CA HIS A 715 20.05 17.71 -2.83
C HIS A 715 19.72 16.52 -3.72
#